data_7743efb1400302f1d68011d8c5998ab5
#
_entry.id   7743efb1400302f1d68011d8c5998ab5
#
_cell.length_a   1.000
_cell.length_b   1.000
_cell.length_c   1.000
_cell.angle_alpha   90.00
_cell.angle_beta   90.00
_cell.angle_gamma   90.00
#
_symmetry.space_group_name_H-M   'P 1'
#
loop_
_entity.id
_entity.type
_entity.pdbx_description
1 polymer ?
#
loop_
_entity_poly.entity_id
_entity_poly.type
_entity_poly.pdbx_seq_one_letter_code
_entity_poly.pdbx_strand_id
1 'polypeptide(L)'
;MLVLVSLPTLGLLFMKNKQVQTTFTEYITNGLAKKFKAEISVSAVNYSFFKRLQLHDLYMEDQSGDTLMYAEICNVRISTFRPDKQQVRFKKISFDNALFQIIMDEQRNSSLQFFVDSLRTDKPPEEKGNLTIDQVRFINSRFKRIDAFKPSTEYGVDFTQLDVQNVDIEIEDFRFRQDTTYFSVVRASGRDISGFRIHDVTFDMSFSKQFMAFSEGVLTTRLSRAKLPLISFRYNDPQDMKQIFDSVDMYIASSNSRLDFEDIAYFFPQTRELTGEIDLNGSISGRFGDFTGKNIRVDYLDKTRLEFDMRLAGLPSTDSLYMDFDFRGIRTVPSEFSTLTSGYDLGILQDTLFYSGLTELRYQGGFRGTRNDFETNGLLSTNVGDILLDLNMRPESARTVRFKGDMESPGFDVGKLSGKKSDIGRIVFNVALDGVNSDGNLEAIASGTVDTLGLYGYDYSNIQLEGIFTNRKFDGSFFIRDPNIDLTFAGRIDFEDDIPAFDFSADVAKLRPYYLNLRDDDPEYFAAFKIATSMTGNRIGNLNGHIQLVDSHFKRTGSEISLQNISLETGNSPDTSFITLWSDELSAGIIGNYDLRSIPGTFSGLVNDHFEVLDTTHSFSDSLTSFGFFADIGDVNPILDFFFPRFNIEPELSLEGHFEQELNAYTFNCNGNFPMFSYRSLNMDDMDFSIHSDTSALSFHLAGSSLYTNDGFEIMAPEIDMRFRDNTNDLLIHWDNEDEPRYAGDIVTEGLISVDDSLGKVYRMHIQPSSFYYDSKRFALPGSYLSIQKENIVADSIYILGADQFILANGTYSDSPGDSITLKVQNMNLHMFNDLFTGFPLDMEGFLSGHTSMKKEHGNPLITSNLSTTDLQLNEQYFGTTLIRADW
;
A
#
# COMPACT_ATOMS: atom_id res chain seq x y z
N MET A 1 -48.03 9.34 -91.31
CA MET A 1 -46.99 8.85 -90.36
C MET A 1 -45.75 9.76 -90.34
N LEU A 2 -45.32 10.45 -91.42
CA LEU A 2 -44.18 11.42 -91.35
C LEU A 2 -44.47 12.66 -90.52
N VAL A 3 -45.72 13.21 -90.55
CA VAL A 3 -46.08 14.43 -89.73
C VAL A 3 -46.13 14.15 -88.27
N LEU A 4 -46.47 12.95 -87.86
CA LEU A 4 -46.56 12.57 -86.40
C LEU A 4 -45.17 12.35 -85.83
N VAL A 5 -44.15 12.11 -86.60
CA VAL A 5 -42.76 11.96 -86.17
C VAL A 5 -41.99 13.29 -86.28
N SER A 6 -42.36 14.16 -87.26
CA SER A 6 -41.67 15.41 -87.50
C SER A 6 -42.02 16.52 -86.47
N LEU A 7 -43.23 16.53 -85.94
CA LEU A 7 -43.64 17.53 -84.95
C LEU A 7 -42.89 17.40 -83.61
N PRO A 8 -42.70 16.17 -83.04
CA PRO A 8 -41.87 16.03 -81.87
C PRO A 8 -40.39 16.33 -82.15
N THR A 9 -39.93 15.97 -83.36
CA THR A 9 -38.51 16.15 -83.77
C THR A 9 -38.20 17.64 -84.04
N LEU A 10 -39.14 18.37 -84.62
CA LEU A 10 -39.03 19.82 -84.80
C LEU A 10 -39.09 20.53 -83.39
N GLY A 11 -39.95 20.10 -82.54
CA GLY A 11 -40.02 20.62 -81.10
C GLY A 11 -38.73 20.44 -80.37
N LEU A 12 -38.08 19.26 -80.65
CA LEU A 12 -36.77 18.96 -80.01
C LEU A 12 -35.60 19.72 -80.61
N LEU A 13 -35.66 20.01 -81.96
CA LEU A 13 -34.67 20.87 -82.59
C LEU A 13 -34.84 22.34 -82.17
N PHE A 14 -36.05 22.75 -81.84
CA PHE A 14 -36.35 24.07 -81.35
C PHE A 14 -35.85 24.22 -79.88
N MET A 15 -35.98 23.20 -79.09
CA MET A 15 -35.42 23.13 -77.71
C MET A 15 -33.89 23.02 -77.66
N LYS A 16 -33.20 22.68 -78.78
CA LYS A 16 -31.73 22.74 -78.83
C LYS A 16 -31.19 24.12 -79.24
N ASN A 17 -32.04 25.07 -79.53
CA ASN A 17 -31.64 26.47 -79.78
C ASN A 17 -31.26 27.14 -78.43
N LYS A 18 -30.04 27.71 -78.41
CA LYS A 18 -29.55 28.41 -77.18
C LYS A 18 -30.52 29.51 -76.68
N GLN A 19 -31.11 30.25 -77.60
CA GLN A 19 -32.06 31.28 -77.22
C GLN A 19 -33.36 30.76 -76.54
N VAL A 20 -33.86 29.59 -77.06
CA VAL A 20 -35.05 28.97 -76.48
C VAL A 20 -34.70 28.33 -75.11
N GLN A 21 -33.52 27.78 -74.96
CA GLN A 21 -33.04 27.27 -73.71
C GLN A 21 -32.86 28.36 -72.66
N THR A 22 -32.29 29.52 -73.03
CA THR A 22 -32.19 30.72 -72.16
C THR A 22 -33.56 31.23 -71.72
N THR A 23 -34.47 31.40 -72.65
CA THR A 23 -35.84 31.91 -72.34
C THR A 23 -36.61 30.92 -71.45
N PHE A 24 -36.41 29.60 -71.71
CA PHE A 24 -37.02 28.57 -70.85
C PHE A 24 -36.36 28.49 -69.49
N THR A 25 -35.05 28.69 -69.42
CA THR A 25 -34.31 28.79 -68.13
C THR A 25 -34.80 30.00 -67.33
N GLU A 26 -34.85 31.18 -67.96
CA GLU A 26 -35.37 32.41 -67.32
C GLU A 26 -36.82 32.26 -66.84
N TYR A 27 -37.65 31.59 -67.58
CA TYR A 27 -39.06 31.36 -67.18
C TYR A 27 -39.10 30.40 -65.93
N ILE A 28 -38.34 29.34 -65.89
CA ILE A 28 -38.26 28.39 -64.75
C ILE A 28 -37.66 29.10 -63.53
N THR A 29 -36.49 29.74 -63.69
CA THR A 29 -35.80 30.40 -62.61
C THR A 29 -36.60 31.54 -62.04
N ASN A 30 -37.18 32.39 -62.85
CA ASN A 30 -38.06 33.49 -62.40
C ASN A 30 -39.33 32.95 -61.70
N GLY A 31 -39.90 31.86 -62.20
CA GLY A 31 -41.02 31.19 -61.57
C GLY A 31 -40.71 30.62 -60.17
N LEU A 32 -39.56 29.97 -60.05
CA LEU A 32 -39.07 29.46 -58.81
C LEU A 32 -38.65 30.59 -57.85
N ALA A 33 -37.94 31.61 -58.36
CA ALA A 33 -37.50 32.76 -57.57
C ALA A 33 -38.69 33.52 -56.98
N LYS A 34 -39.72 33.69 -57.78
CA LYS A 34 -40.97 34.33 -57.31
C LYS A 34 -41.70 33.49 -56.24
N LYS A 35 -41.68 32.14 -56.39
CA LYS A 35 -42.34 31.25 -55.44
C LYS A 35 -41.58 31.17 -54.09
N PHE A 36 -40.25 31.08 -54.16
CA PHE A 36 -39.42 30.93 -52.99
C PHE A 36 -38.97 32.28 -52.42
N LYS A 37 -39.22 33.39 -53.07
CA LYS A 37 -38.78 34.75 -52.69
C LYS A 37 -37.27 34.81 -52.45
N ALA A 38 -36.52 34.12 -53.27
CA ALA A 38 -35.06 33.99 -53.19
C ALA A 38 -34.46 34.07 -54.59
N GLU A 39 -33.23 34.54 -54.71
CA GLU A 39 -32.54 34.54 -55.98
C GLU A 39 -32.21 33.10 -56.36
N ILE A 40 -32.62 32.70 -57.57
CA ILE A 40 -32.32 31.38 -58.13
C ILE A 40 -31.80 31.60 -59.57
N SER A 41 -30.60 31.14 -59.82
CA SER A 41 -29.96 31.21 -61.12
C SER A 41 -29.44 29.83 -61.60
N VAL A 42 -29.39 29.74 -62.92
CA VAL A 42 -28.87 28.51 -63.59
C VAL A 42 -28.12 29.01 -64.85
N SER A 43 -26.88 28.54 -65.03
CA SER A 43 -26.08 28.99 -66.18
C SER A 43 -26.51 28.38 -67.52
N ALA A 44 -26.98 27.12 -67.49
CA ALA A 44 -27.54 26.48 -68.69
C ALA A 44 -28.55 25.38 -68.33
N VAL A 45 -29.53 25.16 -69.17
CA VAL A 45 -30.50 24.07 -69.07
C VAL A 45 -30.40 23.17 -70.30
N ASN A 46 -30.08 21.89 -70.10
CA ASN A 46 -30.07 20.89 -71.14
C ASN A 46 -31.28 19.97 -71.00
N TYR A 47 -32.10 19.84 -71.97
CA TYR A 47 -33.22 18.91 -72.01
C TYR A 47 -32.97 17.78 -73.00
N SER A 48 -33.08 16.53 -72.54
CA SER A 48 -32.87 15.32 -73.28
C SER A 48 -34.14 14.50 -73.52
N PHE A 49 -34.21 13.72 -74.62
CA PHE A 49 -35.32 13.01 -75.24
C PHE A 49 -36.13 12.10 -74.24
N PHE A 50 -35.61 11.78 -73.08
CA PHE A 50 -36.25 10.87 -72.12
C PHE A 50 -36.72 11.53 -70.83
N LYS A 51 -37.30 12.72 -70.90
CA LYS A 51 -37.78 13.48 -69.76
C LYS A 51 -36.65 13.74 -68.71
N ARG A 52 -35.45 13.99 -69.21
CA ARG A 52 -34.27 14.34 -68.42
C ARG A 52 -34.03 15.83 -68.58
N LEU A 53 -33.94 16.55 -67.47
CA LEU A 53 -33.51 17.93 -67.33
C LEU A 53 -32.16 17.97 -66.65
N GLN A 54 -31.21 18.65 -67.21
CA GLN A 54 -29.90 18.90 -66.61
C GLN A 54 -29.71 20.39 -66.45
N LEU A 55 -29.50 20.81 -65.24
CA LEU A 55 -29.24 22.21 -64.87
C LEU A 55 -27.74 22.31 -64.57
N HIS A 56 -27.09 23.30 -65.12
CA HIS A 56 -25.68 23.61 -64.87
C HIS A 56 -25.62 24.84 -63.98
N ASP A 57 -24.70 24.83 -62.98
CA ASP A 57 -24.44 25.88 -62.00
C ASP A 57 -25.74 26.36 -61.35
N LEU A 58 -26.54 25.43 -60.86
CA LEU A 58 -27.73 25.75 -60.10
C LEU A 58 -27.33 26.47 -58.82
N TYR A 59 -27.75 27.70 -58.67
CA TYR A 59 -27.43 28.54 -57.52
C TYR A 59 -28.71 29.03 -56.87
N MET A 60 -28.76 29.09 -55.53
CA MET A 60 -29.87 29.59 -54.76
C MET A 60 -29.34 30.36 -53.53
N GLU A 61 -29.82 31.52 -53.33
CA GLU A 61 -29.56 32.34 -52.14
C GLU A 61 -30.65 32.16 -51.09
N ASP A 62 -30.30 32.50 -49.85
CA ASP A 62 -31.28 32.75 -48.79
C ASP A 62 -31.81 34.18 -48.86
N GLN A 63 -32.68 34.56 -47.86
CA GLN A 63 -33.27 35.91 -47.80
C GLN A 63 -32.28 37.01 -47.43
N SER A 64 -31.10 36.64 -46.93
CA SER A 64 -30.00 37.54 -46.57
C SER A 64 -28.99 37.75 -47.71
N GLY A 65 -29.12 37.00 -48.78
CA GLY A 65 -28.19 37.03 -49.94
C GLY A 65 -27.04 36.06 -49.78
N ASP A 66 -27.07 35.17 -48.80
CA ASP A 66 -26.06 34.15 -48.61
C ASP A 66 -26.36 32.89 -49.42
N THR A 67 -25.34 32.19 -49.86
CA THR A 67 -25.50 30.94 -50.63
C THR A 67 -26.18 29.89 -49.75
N LEU A 68 -27.39 29.50 -50.12
CA LEU A 68 -28.10 28.39 -49.52
C LEU A 68 -27.76 27.06 -50.20
N MET A 69 -27.69 27.08 -51.54
CA MET A 69 -27.35 25.90 -52.31
C MET A 69 -26.63 26.30 -53.61
N TYR A 70 -25.56 25.52 -53.93
CA TYR A 70 -24.93 25.51 -55.25
C TYR A 70 -24.81 24.08 -55.72
N ALA A 71 -25.04 23.81 -56.99
CA ALA A 71 -24.71 22.52 -57.58
C ALA A 71 -24.15 22.71 -59.00
N GLU A 72 -22.93 22.17 -59.24
CA GLU A 72 -22.32 22.23 -60.57
C GLU A 72 -23.24 21.61 -61.62
N ILE A 73 -23.77 20.42 -61.31
CA ILE A 73 -24.70 19.71 -62.19
C ILE A 73 -25.91 19.21 -61.35
N CYS A 74 -27.09 19.57 -61.72
CA CYS A 74 -28.35 19.03 -61.17
C CYS A 74 -29.09 18.26 -62.27
N ASN A 75 -29.22 16.95 -62.19
CA ASN A 75 -29.94 16.11 -63.11
C ASN A 75 -31.30 15.73 -62.55
N VAL A 76 -32.37 16.04 -63.27
CA VAL A 76 -33.76 15.73 -62.91
C VAL A 76 -34.37 14.80 -63.97
N ARG A 77 -34.89 13.66 -63.55
CA ARG A 77 -35.64 12.74 -64.41
C ARG A 77 -37.07 12.63 -63.92
N ILE A 78 -38.03 13.13 -64.71
CA ILE A 78 -39.44 13.10 -64.36
C ILE A 78 -40.08 11.80 -64.88
N SER A 79 -40.81 11.10 -63.99
CA SER A 79 -41.58 9.91 -64.32
C SER A 79 -43.00 10.26 -64.76
N THR A 80 -43.70 11.00 -63.86
CA THR A 80 -45.10 11.39 -64.11
C THR A 80 -45.31 12.84 -63.72
N PHE A 81 -45.99 13.57 -64.62
CA PHE A 81 -46.41 14.95 -64.37
C PHE A 81 -47.90 15.06 -64.71
N ARG A 82 -48.78 15.14 -63.71
CA ARG A 82 -50.22 15.28 -63.85
C ARG A 82 -50.69 16.51 -63.04
N PRO A 83 -50.60 17.66 -63.58
CA PRO A 83 -50.99 18.91 -62.92
C PRO A 83 -52.47 18.95 -62.55
N ASP A 84 -53.35 18.31 -63.33
CA ASP A 84 -54.78 18.14 -63.13
C ASP A 84 -55.12 17.39 -61.84
N LYS A 85 -54.20 16.40 -61.43
CA LYS A 85 -54.32 15.60 -60.22
C LYS A 85 -53.32 15.99 -59.11
N GLN A 86 -52.62 17.12 -59.30
CA GLN A 86 -51.58 17.60 -58.42
C GLN A 86 -50.54 16.48 -58.08
N GLN A 87 -50.23 15.61 -59.04
CA GLN A 87 -49.30 14.51 -58.86
C GLN A 87 -48.01 14.73 -59.67
N VAL A 88 -46.89 14.81 -58.98
CA VAL A 88 -45.55 14.86 -59.55
C VAL A 88 -44.73 13.75 -59.01
N ARG A 89 -44.17 12.92 -59.91
CA ARG A 89 -43.25 11.84 -59.58
C ARG A 89 -41.93 12.02 -60.35
N PHE A 90 -40.86 12.21 -59.58
CA PHE A 90 -39.53 12.24 -60.09
C PHE A 90 -38.95 10.84 -59.99
N LYS A 91 -38.35 10.32 -61.09
CA LYS A 91 -37.67 9.03 -61.02
C LYS A 91 -36.29 9.13 -60.38
N LYS A 92 -35.59 10.26 -60.67
CA LYS A 92 -34.26 10.51 -60.13
C LYS A 92 -33.95 11.98 -60.15
N ILE A 93 -33.39 12.49 -59.02
CA ILE A 93 -32.74 13.79 -58.90
C ILE A 93 -31.28 13.51 -58.45
N SER A 94 -30.27 14.08 -59.13
CA SER A 94 -28.90 14.03 -58.66
C SER A 94 -28.27 15.39 -58.67
N PHE A 95 -27.49 15.67 -57.64
CA PHE A 95 -26.70 16.86 -57.44
C PHE A 95 -25.20 16.42 -57.43
N ASP A 96 -24.45 16.93 -58.40
CA ASP A 96 -23.04 16.61 -58.52
C ASP A 96 -22.22 17.85 -58.13
N ASN A 97 -21.19 17.69 -57.27
CA ASN A 97 -20.38 18.78 -56.71
C ASN A 97 -21.24 19.89 -56.09
N ALA A 98 -22.18 19.52 -55.24
CA ALA A 98 -23.08 20.47 -54.61
C ALA A 98 -22.60 21.00 -53.29
N LEU A 99 -22.88 22.25 -52.99
CA LEU A 99 -22.75 22.89 -51.68
C LEU A 99 -24.13 23.15 -51.13
N PHE A 100 -24.39 22.69 -49.93
CA PHE A 100 -25.54 23.09 -49.11
C PHE A 100 -25.03 23.83 -47.88
N GLN A 101 -25.58 25.03 -47.66
CA GLN A 101 -25.17 25.86 -46.53
C GLN A 101 -26.39 26.34 -45.73
N ILE A 102 -26.35 26.12 -44.43
CA ILE A 102 -27.36 26.59 -43.52
C ILE A 102 -26.70 27.58 -42.53
N ILE A 103 -27.18 28.82 -42.56
CA ILE A 103 -26.71 29.87 -41.65
C ILE A 103 -27.80 30.13 -40.60
N MET A 104 -27.41 30.26 -39.34
CA MET A 104 -28.31 30.59 -38.23
C MET A 104 -28.25 32.10 -37.96
N ASP A 105 -29.41 32.75 -37.80
CA ASP A 105 -29.50 34.15 -37.39
C ASP A 105 -29.40 34.33 -35.87
N GLU A 106 -29.40 35.60 -35.40
CA GLU A 106 -29.36 35.94 -33.95
C GLU A 106 -30.53 35.36 -33.17
N GLN A 107 -31.70 35.20 -33.80
CA GLN A 107 -32.88 34.59 -33.22
C GLN A 107 -32.91 33.07 -33.35
N ARG A 108 -31.80 32.45 -33.83
CA ARG A 108 -31.68 31.03 -34.11
C ARG A 108 -32.68 30.46 -35.12
N ASN A 109 -33.13 31.27 -36.08
CA ASN A 109 -33.82 30.75 -37.23
C ASN A 109 -32.81 30.34 -38.29
N SER A 110 -33.05 29.22 -38.98
CA SER A 110 -32.17 28.78 -40.06
C SER A 110 -32.48 29.49 -41.37
N SER A 111 -31.42 29.76 -42.14
CA SER A 111 -31.56 30.30 -43.50
C SER A 111 -32.42 29.41 -44.44
N LEU A 112 -32.67 28.15 -44.06
CA LEU A 112 -33.56 27.23 -44.75
C LEU A 112 -35.05 27.43 -44.39
N GLN A 113 -35.38 28.16 -43.32
CA GLN A 113 -36.75 28.25 -42.80
C GLN A 113 -37.77 28.81 -43.82
N PHE A 114 -37.38 29.86 -44.52
CA PHE A 114 -38.23 30.47 -45.55
C PHE A 114 -38.56 29.50 -46.72
N PHE A 115 -37.64 28.64 -47.07
CA PHE A 115 -37.82 27.62 -48.07
C PHE A 115 -38.84 26.57 -47.62
N VAL A 116 -38.67 26.08 -46.40
CA VAL A 116 -39.62 25.14 -45.77
C VAL A 116 -41.01 25.77 -45.67
N ASP A 117 -41.09 27.02 -45.25
CA ASP A 117 -42.35 27.73 -45.12
C ASP A 117 -43.03 27.98 -46.48
N SER A 118 -42.23 28.20 -47.52
CA SER A 118 -42.73 28.36 -48.87
C SER A 118 -43.28 27.07 -49.50
N LEU A 119 -42.90 25.93 -48.99
CA LEU A 119 -43.45 24.62 -49.36
C LEU A 119 -44.70 24.27 -48.55
N ARG A 120 -44.97 24.99 -47.43
CA ARG A 120 -46.19 24.80 -46.62
C ARG A 120 -47.37 25.35 -47.34
N THR A 121 -48.44 24.63 -47.47
CA THR A 121 -49.72 25.06 -48.00
C THR A 121 -50.80 24.85 -46.93
N ASP A 122 -51.62 25.86 -46.72
CA ASP A 122 -52.75 25.84 -45.80
C ASP A 122 -53.95 25.07 -46.32
N LYS A 123 -53.77 24.33 -47.45
CA LYS A 123 -54.88 23.56 -48.03
C LYS A 123 -55.24 22.38 -47.14
N PRO A 124 -56.51 21.97 -47.09
CA PRO A 124 -56.92 20.78 -46.37
C PRO A 124 -56.17 19.56 -46.82
N PRO A 125 -55.93 18.57 -45.97
CA PRO A 125 -55.14 17.36 -46.26
C PRO A 125 -55.58 16.59 -47.53
N GLU A 126 -56.86 16.65 -47.83
CA GLU A 126 -57.47 16.02 -49.03
C GLU A 126 -57.09 16.70 -50.34
N GLU A 127 -56.68 17.96 -50.27
CA GLU A 127 -56.26 18.77 -51.44
C GLU A 127 -54.77 18.92 -51.60
N LYS A 128 -53.96 18.30 -50.72
CA LYS A 128 -52.51 18.36 -50.81
C LYS A 128 -51.99 17.40 -51.92
N GLY A 129 -51.14 17.94 -52.78
CA GLY A 129 -50.53 17.17 -53.87
C GLY A 129 -49.59 16.04 -53.34
N ASN A 130 -49.56 14.94 -54.04
CA ASN A 130 -48.63 13.86 -53.78
C ASN A 130 -47.30 14.07 -54.52
N LEU A 131 -46.22 14.47 -53.81
CA LEU A 131 -44.87 14.51 -54.33
C LEU A 131 -44.17 13.18 -53.99
N THR A 132 -43.65 12.53 -55.02
CA THR A 132 -42.89 11.30 -54.86
C THR A 132 -41.58 11.40 -55.67
N ILE A 133 -40.46 11.06 -55.03
CA ILE A 133 -39.17 11.00 -55.72
C ILE A 133 -38.60 9.59 -55.46
N ASP A 134 -38.40 8.80 -56.51
CA ASP A 134 -37.94 7.41 -56.36
C ASP A 134 -36.48 7.37 -55.88
N GLN A 135 -35.64 8.32 -56.34
CA GLN A 135 -34.23 8.36 -55.97
C GLN A 135 -33.68 9.78 -55.97
N VAL A 136 -32.98 10.18 -54.88
CA VAL A 136 -32.19 11.43 -54.82
C VAL A 136 -30.73 11.03 -54.57
N ARG A 137 -29.77 11.60 -55.29
CA ARG A 137 -28.33 11.39 -55.07
C ARG A 137 -27.61 12.73 -54.94
N PHE A 138 -26.73 12.78 -53.98
CA PHE A 138 -25.70 13.79 -53.85
C PHE A 138 -24.35 13.10 -54.10
N ILE A 139 -23.52 13.66 -54.97
CA ILE A 139 -22.23 13.06 -55.38
C ILE A 139 -21.15 14.11 -55.14
N ASN A 140 -20.11 13.76 -54.38
CA ASN A 140 -18.99 14.63 -54.08
C ASN A 140 -19.43 16.01 -53.58
N SER A 141 -20.42 16.05 -52.71
CA SER A 141 -21.06 17.28 -52.25
C SER A 141 -20.43 17.76 -50.96
N ARG A 142 -20.82 18.97 -50.52
CA ARG A 142 -20.38 19.58 -49.27
C ARG A 142 -21.59 20.11 -48.52
N PHE A 143 -21.64 19.85 -47.23
CA PHE A 143 -22.70 20.37 -46.33
C PHE A 143 -22.07 21.26 -45.30
N LYS A 144 -22.58 22.48 -45.11
CA LYS A 144 -22.15 23.43 -44.08
C LYS A 144 -23.31 23.85 -43.21
N ARG A 145 -23.06 23.97 -41.91
CA ARG A 145 -23.94 24.67 -40.94
C ARG A 145 -23.09 25.65 -40.15
N ILE A 146 -23.51 26.90 -40.14
CA ILE A 146 -22.80 28.03 -39.49
C ILE A 146 -23.71 28.68 -38.48
N ASP A 147 -23.32 28.71 -37.22
CA ASP A 147 -23.96 29.46 -36.12
C ASP A 147 -22.87 30.34 -35.49
N ALA A 148 -22.72 31.55 -36.02
CA ALA A 148 -21.72 32.52 -35.59
C ALA A 148 -21.95 33.08 -34.17
N PHE A 149 -23.12 32.81 -33.58
CA PHE A 149 -23.53 33.35 -32.27
C PHE A 149 -23.21 32.42 -31.11
N LYS A 150 -22.57 31.26 -31.41
CA LYS A 150 -22.06 30.32 -30.41
C LYS A 150 -20.57 30.17 -30.54
N PRO A 151 -19.86 29.99 -29.40
CA PRO A 151 -18.44 29.66 -29.43
C PRO A 151 -18.21 28.33 -30.16
N SER A 152 -17.11 28.25 -30.90
CA SER A 152 -16.66 27.00 -31.51
C SER A 152 -16.09 26.06 -30.46
N THR A 153 -16.16 24.75 -30.71
CA THR A 153 -15.54 23.74 -29.86
C THR A 153 -14.05 23.61 -30.25
N GLU A 154 -13.18 23.45 -29.23
CA GLU A 154 -11.73 23.28 -29.47
C GLU A 154 -11.38 21.90 -30.04
N TYR A 155 -12.20 20.90 -29.79
CA TYR A 155 -11.98 19.52 -30.22
C TYR A 155 -13.30 18.83 -30.61
N GLY A 156 -13.22 17.91 -31.59
CA GLY A 156 -14.34 17.09 -32.01
C GLY A 156 -15.20 17.73 -33.07
N VAL A 157 -16.40 17.18 -33.30
CA VAL A 157 -17.37 17.67 -34.27
C VAL A 157 -18.06 18.91 -33.71
N ASP A 158 -17.82 20.05 -34.36
CA ASP A 158 -18.44 21.30 -34.00
C ASP A 158 -19.83 21.46 -34.69
N PHE A 159 -20.89 21.18 -33.95
CA PHE A 159 -22.25 21.34 -34.46
C PHE A 159 -22.64 22.79 -34.72
N THR A 160 -21.85 23.76 -34.23
CA THR A 160 -22.08 25.20 -34.52
C THR A 160 -21.46 25.63 -35.85
N GLN A 161 -20.34 24.95 -36.23
CA GLN A 161 -19.62 25.20 -37.47
C GLN A 161 -19.34 23.88 -38.21
N LEU A 162 -20.40 23.09 -38.45
CA LEU A 162 -20.30 21.80 -39.13
C LEU A 162 -19.90 22.01 -40.62
N ASP A 163 -18.89 21.31 -41.08
CA ASP A 163 -18.43 21.36 -42.50
C ASP A 163 -18.06 19.95 -42.97
N VAL A 164 -19.03 19.29 -43.55
CA VAL A 164 -18.86 17.91 -44.05
C VAL A 164 -18.55 17.95 -45.52
N GLN A 165 -17.42 17.37 -45.88
CA GLN A 165 -16.88 17.32 -47.24
C GLN A 165 -16.95 15.90 -47.84
N ASN A 166 -16.86 15.79 -49.15
CA ASN A 166 -16.95 14.54 -49.91
C ASN A 166 -18.24 13.75 -49.56
N VAL A 167 -19.32 14.46 -49.51
CA VAL A 167 -20.64 13.92 -49.13
C VAL A 167 -21.22 13.18 -50.34
N ASP A 168 -21.39 11.87 -50.17
CA ASP A 168 -22.11 11.00 -51.09
C ASP A 168 -23.35 10.47 -50.39
N ILE A 169 -24.55 10.81 -50.85
CA ILE A 169 -25.79 10.35 -50.25
C ILE A 169 -26.72 9.79 -51.32
N GLU A 170 -27.35 8.68 -51.06
CA GLU A 170 -28.39 8.07 -51.87
C GLU A 170 -29.65 7.91 -51.01
N ILE A 171 -30.69 8.60 -51.41
CA ILE A 171 -32.00 8.59 -50.78
C ILE A 171 -32.97 7.93 -51.73
N GLU A 172 -33.77 7.00 -51.25
CA GLU A 172 -34.81 6.33 -52.02
C GLU A 172 -36.18 6.53 -51.39
N ASP A 173 -37.23 6.30 -52.19
CA ASP A 173 -38.63 6.31 -51.75
C ASP A 173 -39.11 7.56 -51.08
N PHE A 174 -38.59 8.74 -51.46
CA PHE A 174 -39.03 10.01 -50.88
C PHE A 174 -40.51 10.27 -51.25
N ARG A 175 -41.34 10.34 -50.20
CA ARG A 175 -42.80 10.47 -50.30
C ARG A 175 -43.31 11.50 -49.31
N PHE A 176 -44.12 12.40 -49.78
CA PHE A 176 -44.89 13.28 -48.92
C PHE A 176 -46.37 12.85 -48.98
N ARG A 177 -46.91 12.40 -47.88
CA ARG A 177 -48.29 11.95 -47.73
C ARG A 177 -48.94 12.66 -46.54
N GLN A 178 -50.05 13.34 -46.75
CA GLN A 178 -50.74 14.12 -45.75
C GLN A 178 -49.79 15.15 -45.11
N ASP A 179 -49.37 14.95 -43.85
CA ASP A 179 -48.47 15.84 -43.14
C ASP A 179 -47.13 15.14 -42.78
N THR A 180 -46.89 13.95 -43.34
CA THR A 180 -45.70 13.14 -43.02
C THR A 180 -44.84 12.95 -44.24
N THR A 181 -43.54 13.18 -44.06
CA THR A 181 -42.50 12.89 -45.04
C THR A 181 -41.82 11.56 -44.67
N TYR A 182 -41.62 10.74 -45.69
CA TYR A 182 -40.92 9.44 -45.56
C TYR A 182 -39.83 9.38 -46.59
N PHE A 183 -38.66 8.82 -46.23
CA PHE A 183 -37.62 8.45 -47.16
C PHE A 183 -36.64 7.47 -46.53
N SER A 184 -35.90 6.71 -47.34
CA SER A 184 -34.85 5.80 -46.93
C SER A 184 -33.50 6.36 -47.37
N VAL A 185 -32.55 6.50 -46.46
CA VAL A 185 -31.14 6.70 -46.79
C VAL A 185 -30.51 5.34 -46.91
N VAL A 186 -30.24 4.90 -48.14
CA VAL A 186 -29.70 3.58 -48.44
C VAL A 186 -28.17 3.60 -48.38
N ARG A 187 -27.56 4.80 -48.46
CA ARG A 187 -26.14 5.04 -48.29
C ARG A 187 -25.90 6.52 -48.03
N ALA A 188 -25.09 6.83 -47.03
CA ALA A 188 -24.49 8.15 -46.91
C ALA A 188 -23.10 8.06 -46.31
N SER A 189 -22.16 8.84 -46.88
CA SER A 189 -20.80 8.95 -46.41
C SER A 189 -20.33 10.41 -46.46
N GLY A 190 -19.29 10.72 -45.69
CA GLY A 190 -18.73 12.08 -45.68
C GLY A 190 -17.61 12.19 -44.64
N ARG A 191 -16.91 13.32 -44.67
CA ARG A 191 -15.85 13.64 -43.69
C ARG A 191 -16.04 15.05 -43.20
N ASP A 192 -16.17 15.18 -41.86
CA ASP A 192 -16.20 16.50 -41.22
C ASP A 192 -14.77 17.11 -41.12
N ILE A 193 -14.70 18.43 -41.08
CA ILE A 193 -13.44 19.19 -40.99
C ILE A 193 -12.63 18.82 -39.72
N SER A 194 -13.30 18.40 -38.66
CA SER A 194 -12.68 17.90 -37.42
C SER A 194 -11.85 16.62 -37.65
N GLY A 195 -12.04 15.96 -38.82
CA GLY A 195 -11.43 14.67 -39.14
C GLY A 195 -12.36 13.47 -38.98
N PHE A 196 -13.50 13.62 -38.27
CA PHE A 196 -14.48 12.54 -38.14
C PHE A 196 -15.00 12.11 -39.52
N ARG A 197 -14.98 10.79 -39.77
CA ARG A 197 -15.34 10.23 -41.07
C ARG A 197 -16.43 9.17 -40.95
N ILE A 198 -17.55 9.42 -41.59
CA ILE A 198 -18.60 8.44 -41.80
C ILE A 198 -18.28 7.66 -43.08
N HIS A 199 -18.11 6.34 -42.96
CA HIS A 199 -17.90 5.47 -44.12
C HIS A 199 -19.24 5.11 -44.77
N ASP A 200 -20.24 4.84 -43.94
CA ASP A 200 -21.58 4.52 -44.45
C ASP A 200 -22.61 4.77 -43.33
N VAL A 201 -23.73 5.34 -43.66
CA VAL A 201 -24.91 5.40 -42.79
C VAL A 201 -26.17 5.08 -43.60
N THR A 202 -27.01 4.25 -42.99
CA THR A 202 -28.29 3.83 -43.56
C THR A 202 -29.39 4.00 -42.54
N PHE A 203 -30.57 4.46 -42.93
CA PHE A 203 -31.73 4.54 -42.06
C PHE A 203 -32.99 4.83 -42.87
N ASP A 204 -34.17 4.50 -42.31
CA ASP A 204 -35.45 4.96 -42.74
C ASP A 204 -35.91 6.17 -41.94
N MET A 205 -36.31 7.24 -42.59
CA MET A 205 -36.74 8.48 -41.95
C MET A 205 -38.23 8.70 -42.10
N SER A 206 -38.87 9.07 -41.05
CA SER A 206 -40.24 9.64 -41.06
C SER A 206 -40.32 10.86 -40.16
N PHE A 207 -40.93 11.93 -40.63
CA PHE A 207 -41.12 13.12 -39.81
C PHE A 207 -42.40 13.88 -40.20
N SER A 208 -42.96 14.55 -39.17
CA SER A 208 -44.15 15.35 -39.29
C SER A 208 -44.04 16.61 -38.43
N LYS A 209 -45.17 17.31 -38.24
CA LYS A 209 -45.22 18.43 -37.30
C LYS A 209 -45.11 18.05 -35.82
N GLN A 210 -45.26 16.76 -35.48
CA GLN A 210 -45.32 16.26 -34.09
C GLN A 210 -44.33 15.17 -33.78
N PHE A 211 -43.62 14.63 -34.75
CA PHE A 211 -42.64 13.63 -34.54
C PHE A 211 -41.55 13.57 -35.62
N MET A 212 -40.41 13.05 -35.26
CA MET A 212 -39.30 12.67 -36.13
C MET A 212 -38.83 11.29 -35.71
N ALA A 213 -38.68 10.38 -36.66
CA ALA A 213 -38.18 9.04 -36.34
C ALA A 213 -37.19 8.54 -37.39
N PHE A 214 -36.13 7.94 -36.93
CA PHE A 214 -35.13 7.19 -37.68
C PHE A 214 -35.25 5.73 -37.29
N SER A 215 -35.51 4.85 -38.21
CA SER A 215 -35.61 3.41 -37.98
C SER A 215 -34.60 2.64 -38.82
N GLU A 216 -34.27 1.41 -38.36
CA GLU A 216 -33.28 0.52 -38.98
C GLU A 216 -31.90 1.18 -39.22
N GLY A 217 -31.53 2.11 -38.33
CA GLY A 217 -30.32 2.90 -38.41
C GLY A 217 -29.04 2.05 -38.24
N VAL A 218 -28.11 2.18 -39.18
CA VAL A 218 -26.75 1.65 -39.05
C VAL A 218 -25.76 2.74 -39.47
N LEU A 219 -24.87 3.10 -38.54
CA LEU A 219 -23.77 4.03 -38.76
C LEU A 219 -22.45 3.25 -38.72
N THR A 220 -21.64 3.38 -39.70
CA THR A 220 -20.31 2.72 -39.78
C THR A 220 -19.23 3.78 -39.99
N THR A 221 -18.24 3.79 -39.15
CA THR A 221 -17.00 4.56 -39.28
C THR A 221 -15.83 3.61 -39.59
N ARG A 222 -14.60 4.04 -39.42
CA ARG A 222 -13.42 3.18 -39.47
C ARG A 222 -13.35 2.21 -38.30
N LEU A 223 -13.75 2.64 -37.12
CA LEU A 223 -13.57 1.92 -35.85
C LEU A 223 -14.90 1.45 -35.26
N SER A 224 -15.99 2.16 -35.51
CA SER A 224 -17.28 1.92 -34.87
C SER A 224 -18.35 1.43 -35.83
N ARG A 225 -19.30 0.66 -35.29
CA ARG A 225 -20.54 0.28 -35.96
C ARG A 225 -21.72 0.39 -35.00
N ALA A 226 -22.46 1.48 -35.09
CA ALA A 226 -23.68 1.69 -34.30
C ALA A 226 -24.89 1.10 -35.03
N LYS A 227 -25.65 0.26 -34.37
CA LYS A 227 -26.96 -0.25 -34.82
C LYS A 227 -28.05 0.35 -33.95
N LEU A 228 -28.87 1.17 -34.55
CA LEU A 228 -29.89 1.97 -33.90
C LEU A 228 -31.27 1.62 -34.48
N PRO A 229 -31.91 0.54 -33.96
CA PRO A 229 -33.22 0.10 -34.50
C PRO A 229 -34.24 1.18 -34.56
N LEU A 230 -34.25 2.09 -33.59
CA LEU A 230 -35.19 3.23 -33.52
C LEU A 230 -34.57 4.40 -32.77
N ILE A 231 -34.62 5.57 -33.39
CA ILE A 231 -34.46 6.87 -32.73
C ILE A 231 -35.72 7.64 -33.02
N SER A 232 -36.43 8.13 -32.01
CA SER A 232 -37.63 8.94 -32.23
C SER A 232 -37.69 10.12 -31.27
N PHE A 233 -38.21 11.24 -31.80
CA PHE A 233 -38.46 12.47 -31.10
C PHE A 233 -39.91 12.84 -31.26
N ARG A 234 -40.61 13.12 -30.16
CA ARG A 234 -42.00 13.61 -30.15
C ARG A 234 -42.02 15.00 -29.56
N TYR A 235 -42.75 15.88 -30.20
CA TYR A 235 -42.91 17.29 -29.85
C TYR A 235 -44.30 17.79 -30.24
N ASN A 236 -44.77 18.85 -29.59
CA ASN A 236 -46.08 19.44 -29.91
C ASN A 236 -46.00 20.36 -31.11
N ASP A 237 -44.94 21.14 -31.23
CA ASP A 237 -44.60 22.02 -32.33
C ASP A 237 -43.14 21.86 -32.74
N PRO A 238 -42.78 21.99 -34.04
CA PRO A 238 -41.38 21.95 -34.49
C PRO A 238 -40.45 22.97 -33.79
N GLN A 239 -41.01 24.06 -33.24
CA GLN A 239 -40.26 25.03 -32.44
C GLN A 239 -39.74 24.45 -31.11
N ASP A 240 -40.41 23.43 -30.60
CA ASP A 240 -39.98 22.72 -29.37
C ASP A 240 -38.56 22.15 -29.51
N MET A 241 -38.12 21.86 -30.74
CA MET A 241 -36.72 21.39 -31.01
C MET A 241 -35.65 22.43 -30.62
N LYS A 242 -36.06 23.73 -30.45
CA LYS A 242 -35.16 24.76 -29.91
C LYS A 242 -34.95 24.60 -28.40
N GLN A 243 -35.86 23.91 -27.73
CA GLN A 243 -35.84 23.60 -26.29
C GLN A 243 -35.84 22.08 -26.08
N ILE A 244 -34.93 21.39 -26.77
CA ILE A 244 -34.89 19.92 -26.85
C ILE A 244 -34.77 19.25 -25.48
N PHE A 245 -34.13 19.90 -24.50
CA PHE A 245 -33.92 19.33 -23.15
C PHE A 245 -35.25 19.18 -22.39
N ASP A 246 -36.17 20.09 -22.54
CA ASP A 246 -37.38 20.17 -21.70
C ASP A 246 -38.70 19.86 -22.45
N SER A 247 -38.71 20.03 -23.76
CA SER A 247 -39.95 20.03 -24.57
C SER A 247 -40.09 18.87 -25.55
N VAL A 248 -39.01 18.05 -25.70
CA VAL A 248 -38.99 16.95 -26.68
C VAL A 248 -38.83 15.62 -25.98
N ASP A 249 -39.81 14.74 -26.12
CA ASP A 249 -39.69 13.36 -25.68
C ASP A 249 -38.89 12.54 -26.70
N MET A 250 -37.84 11.88 -26.24
CA MET A 250 -36.99 11.04 -27.07
C MET A 250 -37.16 9.56 -26.71
N TYR A 251 -36.91 8.71 -27.69
CA TYR A 251 -36.68 7.29 -27.51
C TYR A 251 -35.53 6.89 -28.42
N ILE A 252 -34.49 6.27 -27.85
CA ILE A 252 -33.30 5.78 -28.58
C ILE A 252 -33.03 4.32 -28.17
N ALA A 253 -32.98 3.42 -29.14
CA ALA A 253 -32.61 2.04 -28.93
C ALA A 253 -31.29 1.75 -29.63
N SER A 254 -30.43 1.00 -28.94
CA SER A 254 -29.19 0.46 -29.46
C SER A 254 -29.20 -1.06 -29.34
N SER A 255 -28.69 -1.76 -30.37
CA SER A 255 -28.70 -3.22 -30.43
C SER A 255 -27.41 -3.71 -31.05
N ASN A 256 -26.54 -4.33 -30.23
CA ASN A 256 -25.22 -4.81 -30.64
C ASN A 256 -24.41 -3.72 -31.39
N SER A 257 -24.38 -2.52 -30.83
CA SER A 257 -23.56 -1.43 -31.34
C SER A 257 -22.15 -1.56 -30.78
N ARG A 258 -21.16 -1.59 -31.67
CA ARG A 258 -19.75 -1.55 -31.33
C ARG A 258 -19.22 -0.15 -31.57
N LEU A 259 -18.72 0.51 -30.51
CA LEU A 259 -18.26 1.89 -30.56
C LEU A 259 -16.84 1.96 -29.99
N ASP A 260 -15.95 2.64 -30.70
CA ASP A 260 -14.60 2.91 -30.22
C ASP A 260 -14.52 4.28 -29.57
N PHE A 261 -13.76 4.41 -28.47
CA PHE A 261 -13.63 5.67 -27.76
C PHE A 261 -12.97 6.77 -28.60
N GLU A 262 -12.13 6.44 -29.59
CA GLU A 262 -11.58 7.42 -30.52
C GLU A 262 -12.72 8.11 -31.33
N ASP A 263 -13.75 7.38 -31.73
CA ASP A 263 -14.91 7.94 -32.42
C ASP A 263 -15.87 8.65 -31.44
N ILE A 264 -16.07 8.10 -30.22
CA ILE A 264 -16.92 8.72 -29.19
C ILE A 264 -16.34 10.08 -28.78
N ALA A 265 -15.03 10.20 -28.67
CA ALA A 265 -14.34 11.43 -28.26
C ALA A 265 -14.63 12.63 -29.17
N TYR A 266 -14.96 12.40 -30.46
CA TYR A 266 -15.40 13.47 -31.35
C TYR A 266 -16.70 14.14 -30.91
N PHE A 267 -17.52 13.44 -30.14
CA PHE A 267 -18.81 13.93 -29.62
C PHE A 267 -18.77 14.25 -28.13
N PHE A 268 -17.92 13.55 -27.40
CA PHE A 268 -17.73 13.67 -25.95
C PHE A 268 -16.23 13.81 -25.62
N PRO A 269 -15.67 15.03 -25.73
CA PRO A 269 -14.23 15.25 -25.54
C PRO A 269 -13.66 14.75 -24.21
N GLN A 270 -14.49 14.62 -23.18
CA GLN A 270 -14.13 14.10 -21.86
C GLN A 270 -13.66 12.63 -21.93
N THR A 271 -14.05 11.89 -22.97
CA THR A 271 -13.70 10.49 -23.14
C THR A 271 -12.38 10.29 -23.93
N ARG A 272 -11.66 11.37 -24.26
CA ARG A 272 -10.47 11.36 -25.12
C ARG A 272 -9.33 10.51 -24.55
N GLU A 273 -9.24 10.40 -23.23
CA GLU A 273 -8.22 9.60 -22.54
C GLU A 273 -8.58 8.12 -22.48
N LEU A 274 -9.84 7.77 -22.75
CA LEU A 274 -10.30 6.39 -22.80
C LEU A 274 -9.90 5.74 -24.15
N THR A 275 -9.53 4.50 -24.10
CA THR A 275 -9.11 3.71 -25.27
C THR A 275 -9.86 2.40 -25.36
N GLY A 276 -9.98 1.85 -26.58
CA GLY A 276 -10.65 0.58 -26.83
C GLY A 276 -12.11 0.72 -27.23
N GLU A 277 -12.77 -0.40 -27.39
CA GLU A 277 -14.14 -0.52 -27.90
C GLU A 277 -15.11 -0.89 -26.77
N ILE A 278 -16.37 -0.40 -26.95
CA ILE A 278 -17.51 -0.84 -26.14
C ILE A 278 -18.56 -1.48 -27.06
N ASP A 279 -19.17 -2.57 -26.59
CA ASP A 279 -20.41 -3.10 -27.15
C ASP A 279 -21.61 -2.59 -26.31
N LEU A 280 -22.51 -1.85 -26.96
CA LEU A 280 -23.62 -1.17 -26.30
C LEU A 280 -24.98 -1.75 -26.75
N ASN A 281 -25.80 -2.12 -25.77
CA ASN A 281 -27.19 -2.51 -25.92
C ASN A 281 -28.06 -1.75 -24.93
N GLY A 282 -29.34 -1.56 -25.29
CA GLY A 282 -30.34 -0.98 -24.38
C GLY A 282 -31.16 0.09 -25.05
N SER A 283 -32.00 0.76 -24.26
CA SER A 283 -32.81 1.87 -24.73
C SER A 283 -32.89 2.98 -23.70
N ILE A 284 -32.99 4.21 -24.18
CA ILE A 284 -33.29 5.38 -23.35
C ILE A 284 -34.59 6.02 -23.80
N SER A 285 -35.37 6.54 -22.86
CA SER A 285 -36.65 7.19 -23.13
C SER A 285 -36.91 8.32 -22.14
N GLY A 286 -37.56 9.38 -22.59
CA GLY A 286 -37.86 10.57 -21.80
C GLY A 286 -37.43 11.86 -22.49
N ARG A 287 -37.19 12.92 -21.74
CA ARG A 287 -36.62 14.18 -22.25
C ARG A 287 -35.13 14.21 -22.01
N PHE A 288 -34.36 14.93 -22.80
CA PHE A 288 -32.93 15.05 -22.57
C PHE A 288 -32.55 15.55 -21.16
N GLY A 289 -33.41 16.39 -20.57
CA GLY A 289 -33.25 16.88 -19.18
C GLY A 289 -33.69 15.90 -18.12
N ASP A 290 -34.53 14.89 -18.43
CA ASP A 290 -34.98 13.82 -17.53
C ASP A 290 -35.36 12.59 -18.35
N PHE A 291 -34.46 11.58 -18.36
CA PHE A 291 -34.70 10.37 -19.11
C PHE A 291 -34.31 9.11 -18.33
N THR A 292 -34.91 8.00 -18.74
CA THR A 292 -34.66 6.67 -18.20
C THR A 292 -33.96 5.79 -19.23
N GLY A 293 -32.99 5.05 -18.78
CA GLY A 293 -32.35 3.96 -19.52
C GLY A 293 -32.83 2.59 -19.03
N LYS A 294 -33.15 1.73 -19.96
CA LYS A 294 -33.64 0.38 -19.65
C LYS A 294 -32.80 -0.68 -20.36
N ASN A 295 -32.52 -1.76 -19.59
CA ASN A 295 -31.74 -2.89 -20.08
C ASN A 295 -30.41 -2.46 -20.72
N ILE A 296 -29.77 -1.43 -20.11
CA ILE A 296 -28.45 -0.97 -20.59
C ILE A 296 -27.45 -2.06 -20.27
N ARG A 297 -26.72 -2.46 -21.31
CA ARG A 297 -25.58 -3.35 -21.20
C ARG A 297 -24.41 -2.74 -21.98
N VAL A 298 -23.30 -2.59 -21.28
CA VAL A 298 -22.04 -2.12 -21.83
C VAL A 298 -20.99 -3.20 -21.57
N ASP A 299 -20.47 -3.78 -22.62
CA ASP A 299 -19.28 -4.63 -22.57
C ASP A 299 -18.08 -3.77 -23.01
N TYR A 300 -17.04 -3.67 -22.18
CA TYR A 300 -15.81 -2.94 -22.45
C TYR A 300 -14.61 -3.87 -22.41
N LEU A 301 -13.83 -3.87 -23.46
CA LEU A 301 -12.74 -4.81 -23.66
C LEU A 301 -13.22 -6.27 -23.45
N ASP A 302 -12.40 -7.10 -22.80
CA ASP A 302 -12.68 -8.54 -22.69
C ASP A 302 -13.36 -8.93 -21.37
N LYS A 303 -13.22 -8.14 -20.30
CA LYS A 303 -13.55 -8.57 -18.94
C LYS A 303 -14.54 -7.66 -18.22
N THR A 304 -14.76 -6.44 -18.72
CA THR A 304 -15.67 -5.49 -18.10
C THR A 304 -17.04 -5.56 -18.74
N ARG A 305 -18.05 -5.76 -17.87
CA ARG A 305 -19.48 -5.73 -18.25
C ARG A 305 -20.27 -4.98 -17.20
N LEU A 306 -21.10 -4.05 -17.67
CA LEU A 306 -22.06 -3.32 -16.86
C LEU A 306 -23.46 -3.63 -17.37
N GLU A 307 -24.38 -4.04 -16.47
CA GLU A 307 -25.79 -4.26 -16.77
C GLU A 307 -26.62 -3.49 -15.76
N PHE A 308 -27.38 -2.51 -16.23
CA PHE A 308 -28.14 -1.62 -15.35
C PHE A 308 -29.37 -1.00 -16.01
N ASP A 309 -30.26 -0.56 -15.17
CA ASP A 309 -31.30 0.44 -15.49
C ASP A 309 -30.87 1.78 -14.86
N MET A 310 -31.25 2.89 -15.44
CA MET A 310 -30.91 4.21 -14.93
C MET A 310 -31.99 5.25 -15.15
N ARG A 311 -32.00 6.32 -14.34
CA ARG A 311 -32.64 7.59 -14.58
C ARG A 311 -31.62 8.71 -14.37
N LEU A 312 -31.57 9.63 -15.34
CA LEU A 312 -30.74 10.83 -15.25
C LEU A 312 -31.67 12.05 -15.41
N ALA A 313 -31.59 12.98 -14.45
CA ALA A 313 -32.37 14.19 -14.44
C ALA A 313 -31.52 15.41 -14.09
N GLY A 314 -31.71 16.53 -14.78
CA GLY A 314 -31.00 17.80 -14.52
C GLY A 314 -30.01 18.23 -15.60
N LEU A 315 -29.85 17.46 -16.70
CA LEU A 315 -29.04 17.91 -17.82
C LEU A 315 -29.63 19.21 -18.46
N PRO A 316 -28.77 20.12 -18.93
CA PRO A 316 -27.34 19.99 -19.18
C PRO A 316 -26.43 20.34 -17.99
N SER A 317 -26.96 20.65 -16.80
CA SER A 317 -26.17 20.96 -15.61
C SER A 317 -25.56 19.65 -15.03
N THR A 318 -24.25 19.50 -15.08
CA THR A 318 -23.58 18.32 -14.52
C THR A 318 -23.43 18.36 -13.00
N ASP A 319 -23.40 19.56 -12.40
CA ASP A 319 -23.20 19.73 -10.96
C ASP A 319 -24.45 19.33 -10.15
N SER A 320 -25.65 19.51 -10.74
CA SER A 320 -26.92 19.12 -10.15
C SER A 320 -27.56 17.89 -10.77
N LEU A 321 -26.78 17.12 -11.54
CA LEU A 321 -27.26 15.93 -12.21
C LEU A 321 -27.67 14.87 -11.18
N TYR A 322 -28.96 14.57 -11.12
CA TYR A 322 -29.52 13.48 -10.34
C TYR A 322 -29.38 12.17 -11.11
N MET A 323 -28.86 11.16 -10.45
CA MET A 323 -28.60 9.83 -10.97
C MET A 323 -29.34 8.79 -10.12
N ASP A 324 -30.05 7.89 -10.76
CA ASP A 324 -30.66 6.73 -10.12
C ASP A 324 -30.28 5.52 -10.97
N PHE A 325 -29.36 4.69 -10.46
CA PHE A 325 -28.89 3.48 -11.12
C PHE A 325 -29.33 2.25 -10.32
N ASP A 326 -29.87 1.28 -11.03
CA ASP A 326 -30.10 -0.08 -10.55
C ASP A 326 -29.18 -1.03 -11.31
N PHE A 327 -28.02 -1.35 -10.69
CA PHE A 327 -27.03 -2.24 -11.26
C PHE A 327 -27.44 -3.68 -11.01
N ARG A 328 -27.90 -4.35 -12.05
CA ARG A 328 -28.12 -5.80 -12.03
C ARG A 328 -26.81 -6.58 -11.95
N GLY A 329 -25.73 -6.00 -12.45
CA GLY A 329 -24.38 -6.52 -12.31
C GLY A 329 -23.36 -5.62 -12.96
N ILE A 330 -22.32 -5.32 -12.23
CA ILE A 330 -21.03 -4.83 -12.76
C ILE A 330 -20.03 -5.97 -12.56
N ARG A 331 -19.29 -6.29 -13.60
CA ARG A 331 -18.14 -7.19 -13.53
C ARG A 331 -16.99 -6.50 -14.21
N THR A 332 -15.84 -6.42 -13.54
CA THR A 332 -14.64 -5.79 -14.09
C THR A 332 -13.37 -6.38 -13.45
N VAL A 333 -12.23 -6.01 -13.99
CA VAL A 333 -10.91 -6.26 -13.38
C VAL A 333 -10.22 -4.93 -13.08
N PRO A 334 -9.34 -4.86 -12.07
CA PRO A 334 -8.72 -3.60 -11.65
C PRO A 334 -8.07 -2.80 -12.78
N SER A 335 -7.40 -3.48 -13.70
CA SER A 335 -6.72 -2.83 -14.84
C SER A 335 -7.67 -2.13 -15.80
N GLU A 336 -8.80 -2.78 -16.16
CA GLU A 336 -9.80 -2.18 -17.04
C GLU A 336 -10.61 -1.11 -16.31
N PHE A 337 -10.90 -1.32 -15.01
CA PHE A 337 -11.58 -0.33 -14.18
C PHE A 337 -10.73 0.95 -14.01
N SER A 338 -9.44 0.80 -13.77
CA SER A 338 -8.52 1.94 -13.68
C SER A 338 -8.47 2.74 -14.99
N THR A 339 -8.50 2.05 -16.15
CA THR A 339 -8.56 2.72 -17.44
C THR A 339 -9.85 3.50 -17.64
N LEU A 340 -11.00 2.91 -17.27
CA LEU A 340 -12.31 3.58 -17.36
C LEU A 340 -12.43 4.81 -16.44
N THR A 341 -11.71 4.80 -15.34
CA THR A 341 -11.79 5.87 -14.31
C THR A 341 -10.60 6.83 -14.36
N SER A 342 -9.68 6.69 -15.31
CA SER A 342 -8.45 7.50 -15.39
C SER A 342 -8.67 9.01 -15.48
N GLY A 343 -9.82 9.46 -16.00
CA GLY A 343 -10.23 10.87 -16.03
C GLY A 343 -10.89 11.39 -14.75
N TYR A 344 -11.06 10.55 -13.72
CA TYR A 344 -11.70 10.92 -12.46
C TYR A 344 -10.72 10.66 -11.31
N ASP A 345 -10.51 11.67 -10.46
CA ASP A 345 -9.70 11.52 -9.25
C ASP A 345 -10.46 10.71 -8.20
N LEU A 346 -10.35 9.39 -8.28
CA LEU A 346 -10.85 8.45 -7.29
C LEU A 346 -9.72 8.06 -6.33
N GLY A 347 -9.19 8.99 -5.56
CA GLY A 347 -7.98 8.88 -4.74
C GLY A 347 -7.77 7.56 -3.99
N ILE A 348 -8.86 6.81 -3.71
CA ILE A 348 -8.82 5.50 -3.05
C ILE A 348 -8.19 4.39 -3.94
N LEU A 349 -8.18 4.54 -5.26
CA LEU A 349 -7.76 3.50 -6.21
C LEU A 349 -6.39 3.77 -6.86
N GLN A 350 -5.69 4.81 -6.44
CA GLN A 350 -4.38 5.15 -7.00
C GLN A 350 -3.23 4.29 -6.45
N ASP A 351 -3.39 3.66 -5.29
CA ASP A 351 -2.39 2.76 -4.72
C ASP A 351 -2.49 1.35 -5.32
N THR A 352 -1.94 1.20 -6.52
CA THR A 352 -1.93 -0.09 -7.26
C THR A 352 -1.19 -1.20 -6.52
N LEU A 353 -0.29 -0.88 -5.59
CA LEU A 353 0.45 -1.86 -4.79
C LEU A 353 -0.43 -2.47 -3.70
N PHE A 354 -1.33 -1.69 -3.12
CA PHE A 354 -2.24 -2.17 -2.08
C PHE A 354 -3.29 -3.14 -2.64
N TYR A 355 -3.74 -2.94 -3.90
CA TYR A 355 -4.77 -3.77 -4.54
C TYR A 355 -4.20 -4.83 -5.50
N SER A 356 -2.92 -5.14 -5.40
CA SER A 356 -2.26 -6.06 -6.35
C SER A 356 -2.83 -7.50 -6.32
N GLY A 357 -3.45 -7.92 -5.23
CA GLY A 357 -4.13 -9.21 -5.10
C GLY A 357 -5.55 -9.23 -5.62
N LEU A 358 -6.10 -8.08 -6.03
CA LEU A 358 -7.45 -7.99 -6.56
C LEU A 358 -7.45 -8.37 -8.04
N THR A 359 -8.21 -9.40 -8.40
CA THR A 359 -8.26 -9.91 -9.79
C THR A 359 -9.63 -9.79 -10.43
N GLU A 360 -10.68 -9.64 -9.65
CA GLU A 360 -12.05 -9.49 -10.10
C GLU A 360 -12.84 -8.61 -9.14
N LEU A 361 -13.69 -7.75 -9.72
CA LEU A 361 -14.66 -6.91 -9.02
C LEU A 361 -16.04 -7.17 -9.62
N ARG A 362 -17.01 -7.45 -8.76
CA ARG A 362 -18.43 -7.53 -9.12
C ARG A 362 -19.22 -6.65 -8.16
N TYR A 363 -20.15 -5.90 -8.68
CA TYR A 363 -21.09 -5.12 -7.87
C TYR A 363 -22.50 -5.34 -8.35
N GLN A 364 -23.42 -5.49 -7.41
CA GLN A 364 -24.85 -5.54 -7.64
C GLN A 364 -25.56 -4.71 -6.59
N GLY A 365 -26.34 -3.72 -7.02
CA GLY A 365 -27.01 -2.82 -6.07
C GLY A 365 -27.47 -1.54 -6.71
N GLY A 366 -27.90 -0.61 -5.86
CA GLY A 366 -28.42 0.71 -6.26
C GLY A 366 -27.43 1.85 -6.00
N PHE A 367 -27.56 2.88 -6.80
CA PHE A 367 -26.94 4.19 -6.55
C PHE A 367 -27.98 5.26 -6.85
N ARG A 368 -28.25 6.13 -5.90
CA ARG A 368 -29.26 7.17 -6.04
C ARG A 368 -28.79 8.50 -5.46
N GLY A 369 -28.86 9.57 -6.23
CA GLY A 369 -28.49 10.93 -5.80
C GLY A 369 -27.69 11.70 -6.83
N THR A 370 -26.91 12.67 -6.37
CA THR A 370 -25.97 13.45 -7.18
C THR A 370 -24.54 12.93 -6.96
N ARG A 371 -23.55 13.49 -7.66
CA ARG A 371 -22.15 13.10 -7.50
C ARG A 371 -21.65 13.13 -6.05
N ASN A 372 -22.11 14.10 -5.26
CA ASN A 372 -21.62 14.34 -3.90
C ASN A 372 -22.68 14.04 -2.82
N ASP A 373 -23.94 13.91 -3.18
CA ASP A 373 -25.06 13.62 -2.27
C ASP A 373 -25.79 12.39 -2.81
N PHE A 374 -25.41 11.22 -2.35
CA PHE A 374 -25.95 9.96 -2.82
C PHE A 374 -26.09 8.90 -1.73
N GLU A 375 -26.97 7.97 -1.99
CA GLU A 375 -27.08 6.71 -1.28
C GLU A 375 -26.71 5.55 -2.21
N THR A 376 -26.01 4.56 -1.67
CA THR A 376 -25.70 3.32 -2.37
C THR A 376 -25.92 2.13 -1.45
N ASN A 377 -26.60 1.13 -1.95
CA ASN A 377 -26.78 -0.14 -1.25
C ASN A 377 -26.49 -1.29 -2.22
N GLY A 378 -25.76 -2.28 -1.80
CA GLY A 378 -25.43 -3.38 -2.68
C GLY A 378 -24.34 -4.31 -2.16
N LEU A 379 -24.10 -5.34 -2.94
CA LEU A 379 -23.10 -6.35 -2.70
C LEU A 379 -21.90 -6.11 -3.62
N LEU A 380 -20.75 -5.83 -3.03
CA LEU A 380 -19.45 -5.83 -3.70
C LEU A 380 -18.81 -7.20 -3.48
N SER A 381 -18.68 -7.99 -4.53
CA SER A 381 -18.03 -9.31 -4.52
C SER A 381 -16.67 -9.23 -5.22
N THR A 382 -15.67 -9.80 -4.58
CA THR A 382 -14.30 -9.84 -5.10
C THR A 382 -13.70 -11.23 -4.93
N ASN A 383 -12.54 -11.46 -5.55
CA ASN A 383 -11.78 -12.69 -5.33
C ASN A 383 -11.20 -12.82 -3.90
N VAL A 384 -11.23 -11.74 -3.10
CA VAL A 384 -10.73 -11.72 -1.71
C VAL A 384 -11.87 -11.70 -0.68
N GLY A 385 -13.13 -11.61 -1.11
CA GLY A 385 -14.30 -11.67 -0.26
C GLY A 385 -15.41 -10.72 -0.70
N ASP A 386 -16.52 -10.79 0.01
CA ASP A 386 -17.72 -10.01 -0.26
C ASP A 386 -17.91 -8.93 0.81
N ILE A 387 -18.43 -7.77 0.39
CA ILE A 387 -18.82 -6.68 1.28
C ILE A 387 -20.22 -6.21 0.90
N LEU A 388 -21.13 -6.27 1.83
CA LEU A 388 -22.44 -5.64 1.74
C LEU A 388 -22.31 -4.20 2.21
N LEU A 389 -22.79 -3.26 1.40
CA LEU A 389 -22.70 -1.82 1.62
C LEU A 389 -24.11 -1.23 1.71
N ASP A 390 -24.34 -0.38 2.69
CA ASP A 390 -25.49 0.53 2.76
C ASP A 390 -24.98 1.90 3.24
N LEU A 391 -24.61 2.76 2.28
CA LEU A 391 -23.92 4.01 2.54
C LEU A 391 -24.71 5.20 2.00
N ASN A 392 -24.77 6.25 2.80
CA ASN A 392 -25.28 7.56 2.45
C ASN A 392 -24.16 8.59 2.52
N MET A 393 -23.99 9.37 1.45
CA MET A 393 -23.01 10.45 1.38
C MET A 393 -23.71 11.77 1.13
N ARG A 394 -23.36 12.80 1.94
CA ARG A 394 -23.96 14.15 1.86
C ARG A 394 -22.90 15.23 1.99
N PRO A 395 -22.90 16.25 1.14
CA PRO A 395 -22.03 17.40 1.29
C PRO A 395 -22.51 18.26 2.48
N GLU A 396 -21.60 18.58 3.40
CA GLU A 396 -21.83 19.60 4.44
C GLU A 396 -21.30 20.97 3.98
N SER A 397 -20.29 20.98 3.13
CA SER A 397 -19.72 22.16 2.47
C SER A 397 -19.11 21.79 1.11
N ALA A 398 -18.56 22.78 0.42
CA ALA A 398 -17.88 22.56 -0.87
C ALA A 398 -16.69 21.57 -0.80
N ARG A 399 -16.11 21.36 0.40
CA ARG A 399 -14.92 20.51 0.62
C ARG A 399 -15.11 19.44 1.69
N THR A 400 -16.30 19.40 2.30
CA THR A 400 -16.59 18.50 3.40
C THR A 400 -17.77 17.63 3.02
N VAL A 401 -17.58 16.32 3.04
CA VAL A 401 -18.61 15.31 2.75
C VAL A 401 -18.77 14.42 3.98
N ARG A 402 -20.00 14.36 4.48
CA ARG A 402 -20.38 13.38 5.51
C ARG A 402 -20.77 12.07 4.82
N PHE A 403 -20.36 10.97 5.39
CA PHE A 403 -20.84 9.63 5.03
C PHE A 403 -21.38 8.91 6.28
N LYS A 404 -22.43 8.14 6.07
CA LYS A 404 -23.06 7.34 7.12
C LYS A 404 -23.63 6.07 6.53
N GLY A 405 -23.49 4.96 7.26
CA GLY A 405 -24.10 3.71 6.85
C GLY A 405 -23.50 2.49 7.50
N ASP A 406 -23.85 1.35 6.97
CA ASP A 406 -23.47 0.05 7.48
C ASP A 406 -22.63 -0.72 6.44
N MET A 407 -21.64 -1.44 6.93
CA MET A 407 -20.81 -2.34 6.15
C MET A 407 -20.78 -3.72 6.83
N GLU A 408 -21.07 -4.76 6.05
CA GLU A 408 -21.03 -6.14 6.52
C GLU A 408 -20.19 -6.98 5.57
N SER A 409 -19.37 -7.86 6.11
CA SER A 409 -18.64 -8.85 5.33
C SER A 409 -18.70 -10.23 5.97
N PRO A 410 -19.17 -11.26 5.24
CA PRO A 410 -19.11 -12.65 5.70
C PRO A 410 -17.67 -13.21 5.65
N GLY A 411 -16.72 -12.43 5.13
CA GLY A 411 -15.30 -12.75 5.13
C GLY A 411 -14.55 -12.10 3.99
N PHE A 412 -13.71 -11.13 4.36
CA PHE A 412 -12.84 -10.37 3.47
C PHE A 412 -11.37 -10.61 3.83
N ASP A 413 -10.58 -11.11 2.91
CA ASP A 413 -9.17 -11.47 3.12
C ASP A 413 -8.26 -10.29 2.77
N VAL A 414 -7.93 -9.48 3.78
CA VAL A 414 -7.08 -8.29 3.65
C VAL A 414 -5.65 -8.68 3.25
N GLY A 415 -5.17 -9.82 3.72
CA GLY A 415 -3.84 -10.31 3.37
C GLY A 415 -3.69 -10.60 1.89
N LYS A 416 -4.71 -11.22 1.29
CA LYS A 416 -4.72 -11.46 -0.16
C LYS A 416 -4.89 -10.17 -0.97
N LEU A 417 -5.55 -9.14 -0.43
CA LEU A 417 -5.76 -7.87 -1.12
C LEU A 417 -4.43 -7.22 -1.54
N SER A 418 -3.45 -7.22 -0.66
CA SER A 418 -2.13 -6.63 -0.93
C SER A 418 -1.25 -7.46 -1.88
N GLY A 419 -1.64 -8.68 -2.22
CA GLY A 419 -0.84 -9.62 -3.03
C GLY A 419 0.48 -10.04 -2.39
N LYS A 420 0.75 -9.64 -1.15
CA LYS A 420 1.94 -9.99 -0.35
C LYS A 420 1.52 -10.86 0.82
N LYS A 421 2.49 -11.63 1.37
CA LYS A 421 2.28 -12.32 2.63
C LYS A 421 2.06 -11.27 3.72
N SER A 422 0.87 -11.20 4.27
CA SER A 422 0.47 -10.24 5.31
C SER A 422 0.20 -10.99 6.60
N ASP A 423 0.47 -10.33 7.70
CA ASP A 423 0.12 -10.85 9.03
C ASP A 423 -1.39 -10.76 9.32
N ILE A 424 -2.11 -9.95 8.52
CA ILE A 424 -3.56 -9.82 8.58
C ILE A 424 -4.18 -10.77 7.55
N GLY A 425 -5.11 -11.61 7.98
CA GLY A 425 -5.83 -12.57 7.16
C GLY A 425 -7.27 -12.16 6.86
N ARG A 426 -8.19 -13.11 7.04
CA ARG A 426 -9.63 -12.94 6.81
C ARG A 426 -10.27 -12.15 7.95
N ILE A 427 -11.19 -11.23 7.60
CA ILE A 427 -12.01 -10.48 8.54
C ILE A 427 -13.49 -10.74 8.24
N VAL A 428 -14.27 -11.04 9.28
CA VAL A 428 -15.74 -11.12 9.26
C VAL A 428 -16.26 -10.02 10.15
N PHE A 429 -17.04 -9.10 9.62
CA PHE A 429 -17.45 -7.92 10.40
C PHE A 429 -18.87 -7.43 10.03
N ASN A 430 -19.47 -6.72 10.99
CA ASN A 430 -20.67 -5.90 10.81
C ASN A 430 -20.46 -4.58 11.57
N VAL A 431 -20.26 -3.48 10.83
CA VAL A 431 -19.83 -2.19 11.39
C VAL A 431 -20.67 -1.06 10.82
N ALA A 432 -21.24 -0.25 11.72
CA ALA A 432 -21.83 1.03 11.41
C ALA A 432 -20.76 2.13 11.37
N LEU A 433 -20.84 2.99 10.36
CA LEU A 433 -19.92 4.10 10.13
C LEU A 433 -20.69 5.42 10.13
N ASP A 434 -20.17 6.45 10.78
CA ASP A 434 -20.65 7.84 10.67
C ASP A 434 -19.42 8.74 10.67
N GLY A 435 -19.13 9.39 9.55
CA GLY A 435 -17.88 10.10 9.40
C GLY A 435 -17.96 11.29 8.45
N VAL A 436 -16.85 12.02 8.42
CA VAL A 436 -16.67 13.21 7.61
C VAL A 436 -15.30 13.13 6.92
N ASN A 437 -15.28 13.45 5.64
CA ASN A 437 -14.03 13.68 4.90
C ASN A 437 -13.93 15.16 4.55
N SER A 438 -12.90 15.84 5.07
CA SER A 438 -12.63 17.25 4.80
C SER A 438 -11.26 17.39 4.15
N ASP A 439 -11.22 17.74 2.86
CA ASP A 439 -9.95 17.90 2.09
C ASP A 439 -9.00 16.68 2.19
N GLY A 440 -9.55 15.47 2.24
CA GLY A 440 -8.77 14.23 2.38
C GLY A 440 -8.49 13.81 3.83
N ASN A 441 -8.87 14.62 4.81
CA ASN A 441 -8.81 14.26 6.22
C ASN A 441 -10.09 13.49 6.60
N LEU A 442 -9.92 12.21 6.86
CA LEU A 442 -10.99 11.30 7.27
C LEU A 442 -11.12 11.30 8.79
N GLU A 443 -12.35 11.53 9.28
CA GLU A 443 -12.74 11.28 10.66
C GLU A 443 -14.03 10.45 10.63
N ALA A 444 -14.02 9.27 11.28
CA ALA A 444 -15.16 8.37 11.30
C ALA A 444 -15.35 7.73 12.66
N ILE A 445 -16.58 7.75 13.15
CA ILE A 445 -17.02 6.89 14.24
C ILE A 445 -17.36 5.54 13.62
N ALA A 446 -16.72 4.49 14.14
CA ALA A 446 -17.05 3.12 13.79
C ALA A 446 -17.53 2.38 15.03
N SER A 447 -18.64 1.68 14.92
CA SER A 447 -19.18 0.85 15.99
C SER A 447 -19.74 -0.45 15.43
N GLY A 448 -19.48 -1.57 16.10
CA GLY A 448 -19.98 -2.86 15.62
C GLY A 448 -19.20 -4.06 16.14
N THR A 449 -19.34 -5.16 15.42
CA THR A 449 -18.71 -6.44 15.74
C THR A 449 -17.77 -6.89 14.65
N VAL A 450 -16.67 -7.51 15.06
CA VAL A 450 -15.80 -8.30 14.20
C VAL A 450 -15.85 -9.74 14.73
N ASP A 451 -16.60 -10.57 14.03
CA ASP A 451 -16.83 -11.95 14.45
C ASP A 451 -15.57 -12.80 14.30
N THR A 452 -14.73 -12.45 13.31
CA THR A 452 -13.43 -13.10 13.08
C THR A 452 -12.42 -12.08 12.56
N LEU A 453 -11.23 -12.08 13.15
CA LEU A 453 -10.05 -11.33 12.68
C LEU A 453 -8.87 -12.29 12.58
N GLY A 454 -8.48 -12.62 11.38
CA GLY A 454 -7.23 -13.34 11.12
C GLY A 454 -6.02 -12.45 11.35
N LEU A 455 -5.15 -12.79 12.30
CA LEU A 455 -3.92 -12.05 12.59
C LEU A 455 -2.83 -13.03 13.03
N TYR A 456 -1.63 -12.93 12.43
CA TYR A 456 -0.50 -13.85 12.67
C TYR A 456 -0.85 -15.34 12.54
N GLY A 457 -1.81 -15.66 11.62
CA GLY A 457 -2.25 -17.04 11.39
C GLY A 457 -3.21 -17.61 12.43
N TYR A 458 -3.70 -16.77 13.35
CA TYR A 458 -4.74 -17.09 14.31
C TYR A 458 -6.03 -16.31 13.99
N ASP A 459 -7.19 -16.94 14.16
CA ASP A 459 -8.50 -16.32 13.96
C ASP A 459 -9.06 -15.87 15.31
N TYR A 460 -8.85 -14.60 15.66
CA TYR A 460 -9.46 -13.96 16.83
C TYR A 460 -10.97 -13.85 16.64
N SER A 461 -11.74 -14.11 17.68
CA SER A 461 -13.19 -14.15 17.64
C SER A 461 -13.86 -13.21 18.64
N ASN A 462 -15.15 -12.88 18.36
CA ASN A 462 -15.98 -12.07 19.25
C ASN A 462 -15.35 -10.73 19.67
N ILE A 463 -14.99 -9.94 18.69
CA ILE A 463 -14.46 -8.59 18.91
C ILE A 463 -15.61 -7.60 18.75
N GLN A 464 -15.80 -6.73 19.71
CA GLN A 464 -16.68 -5.56 19.60
C GLN A 464 -15.85 -4.30 19.72
N LEU A 465 -16.14 -3.32 18.86
CA LEU A 465 -15.43 -2.05 18.83
C LEU A 465 -16.39 -0.86 18.77
N GLU A 466 -15.98 0.24 19.39
CA GLU A 466 -16.60 1.54 19.29
C GLU A 466 -15.52 2.61 19.44
N GLY A 467 -15.35 3.45 18.44
CA GLY A 467 -14.33 4.49 18.52
C GLY A 467 -14.32 5.43 17.32
N ILE A 468 -13.53 6.46 17.45
CA ILE A 468 -13.25 7.44 16.43
C ILE A 468 -11.93 7.07 15.74
N PHE A 469 -11.98 6.95 14.46
CA PHE A 469 -10.83 6.74 13.58
C PHE A 469 -10.57 8.03 12.81
N THR A 470 -9.39 8.57 12.92
CA THR A 470 -8.87 9.57 12.00
C THR A 470 -7.69 8.96 11.23
N ASN A 471 -7.21 9.56 10.16
CA ASN A 471 -6.21 8.97 9.23
C ASN A 471 -5.26 7.93 9.84
N ARG A 472 -4.61 8.26 10.97
CA ARG A 472 -3.63 7.39 11.65
C ARG A 472 -3.85 7.31 13.17
N LYS A 473 -5.07 7.60 13.63
CA LYS A 473 -5.40 7.65 15.06
C LYS A 473 -6.67 6.87 15.35
N PHE A 474 -6.66 6.17 16.46
CA PHE A 474 -7.81 5.53 17.07
C PHE A 474 -8.04 6.10 18.46
N ASP A 475 -9.27 6.47 18.77
CA ASP A 475 -9.71 6.89 20.11
C ASP A 475 -11.05 6.20 20.42
N GLY A 476 -11.04 5.26 21.35
CA GLY A 476 -12.23 4.46 21.60
C GLY A 476 -11.99 3.26 22.50
N SER A 477 -12.90 2.31 22.42
CA SER A 477 -12.81 1.06 23.17
C SER A 477 -13.06 -0.13 22.27
N PHE A 478 -12.43 -1.24 22.59
CA PHE A 478 -12.76 -2.54 22.04
C PHE A 478 -12.57 -3.63 23.09
N PHE A 479 -13.30 -4.71 22.92
CA PHE A 479 -13.05 -5.90 23.71
C PHE A 479 -13.06 -7.15 22.84
N ILE A 480 -12.27 -8.12 23.26
CA ILE A 480 -12.10 -9.42 22.60
C ILE A 480 -12.50 -10.48 23.63
N ARG A 481 -13.42 -11.38 23.28
CA ARG A 481 -13.86 -12.51 24.10
C ARG A 481 -13.62 -13.82 23.36
N ASP A 482 -12.35 -14.16 23.23
CA ASP A 482 -11.86 -15.33 22.49
C ASP A 482 -11.42 -16.45 23.46
N PRO A 483 -11.43 -17.72 23.06
CA PRO A 483 -10.92 -18.82 23.91
C PRO A 483 -9.49 -18.60 24.44
N ASN A 484 -8.62 -17.92 23.70
CA ASN A 484 -7.20 -17.74 24.03
C ASN A 484 -6.82 -16.31 24.43
N ILE A 485 -7.72 -15.35 24.25
CA ILE A 485 -7.53 -13.98 24.73
C ILE A 485 -8.84 -13.39 25.23
N ASP A 486 -8.80 -12.76 26.40
CA ASP A 486 -9.87 -11.95 26.96
C ASP A 486 -9.28 -10.57 27.28
N LEU A 487 -9.65 -9.59 26.47
CA LEU A 487 -9.06 -8.24 26.50
C LEU A 487 -10.16 -7.18 26.47
N THR A 488 -10.04 -6.21 27.33
CA THR A 488 -10.80 -4.95 27.27
C THR A 488 -9.81 -3.81 27.11
N PHE A 489 -9.97 -3.00 26.09
CA PHE A 489 -9.14 -1.84 25.79
C PHE A 489 -9.99 -0.56 25.80
N ALA A 490 -9.47 0.51 26.33
CA ALA A 490 -10.07 1.84 26.25
C ALA A 490 -8.98 2.92 26.23
N GLY A 491 -9.05 3.83 25.26
CA GLY A 491 -8.14 4.95 25.15
C GLY A 491 -7.75 5.27 23.71
N ARG A 492 -6.60 5.93 23.58
CA ARG A 492 -6.14 6.52 22.33
C ARG A 492 -4.78 5.96 21.92
N ILE A 493 -4.67 5.66 20.61
CA ILE A 493 -3.43 5.34 19.91
C ILE A 493 -3.32 6.31 18.73
N ASP A 494 -2.23 7.06 18.65
CA ASP A 494 -2.04 8.15 17.72
C ASP A 494 -0.70 8.00 16.98
N PHE A 495 -0.77 7.84 15.66
CA PHE A 495 0.38 7.76 14.73
C PHE A 495 0.37 8.91 13.71
N GLU A 496 -0.33 10.01 13.99
CA GLU A 496 -0.40 11.16 13.08
C GLU A 496 0.96 11.83 12.93
N ASP A 497 1.67 11.99 14.03
CA ASP A 497 3.03 12.52 14.06
C ASP A 497 4.10 11.43 13.85
N ASP A 498 5.33 11.84 13.56
CA ASP A 498 6.49 10.93 13.46
C ASP A 498 6.79 10.22 14.79
N ILE A 499 6.39 10.82 15.89
CA ILE A 499 6.49 10.26 17.24
C ILE A 499 5.08 9.87 17.70
N PRO A 500 4.76 8.55 17.76
CA PRO A 500 3.46 8.10 18.19
C PRO A 500 3.15 8.41 19.66
N ALA A 501 1.86 8.60 19.95
CA ALA A 501 1.36 8.79 21.31
C ALA A 501 0.37 7.67 21.68
N PHE A 502 0.49 7.22 22.94
CA PHE A 502 -0.31 6.14 23.52
C PHE A 502 -0.90 6.65 24.83
N ASP A 503 -2.22 6.62 24.94
CA ASP A 503 -2.95 7.05 26.14
C ASP A 503 -4.13 6.10 26.32
N PHE A 504 -3.87 4.96 26.95
CA PHE A 504 -4.88 3.91 27.08
C PHE A 504 -4.75 3.10 28.37
N SER A 505 -5.84 2.42 28.69
CA SER A 505 -5.86 1.33 29.65
C SER A 505 -6.33 0.04 28.96
N ALA A 506 -5.75 -1.08 29.39
CA ALA A 506 -6.19 -2.38 28.94
C ALA A 506 -6.24 -3.38 30.10
N ASP A 507 -7.30 -4.16 30.16
CA ASP A 507 -7.48 -5.29 31.07
C ASP A 507 -7.38 -6.59 30.25
N VAL A 508 -6.32 -7.33 30.46
CA VAL A 508 -6.05 -8.61 29.84
C VAL A 508 -6.33 -9.70 30.87
N ALA A 509 -7.58 -10.13 30.95
CA ALA A 509 -7.99 -11.16 31.90
C ALA A 509 -7.43 -12.55 31.54
N LYS A 510 -7.08 -12.75 30.26
CA LYS A 510 -6.51 -13.99 29.75
C LYS A 510 -5.71 -13.73 28.47
N LEU A 511 -4.51 -14.26 28.41
CA LEU A 511 -3.66 -14.30 27.22
C LEU A 511 -2.89 -15.62 27.16
N ARG A 512 -3.04 -16.39 26.07
CA ARG A 512 -2.33 -17.63 25.80
C ARG A 512 -1.52 -17.49 24.50
N PRO A 513 -0.30 -16.94 24.58
CA PRO A 513 0.48 -16.54 23.40
C PRO A 513 0.81 -17.67 22.43
N TYR A 514 1.02 -18.89 22.93
CA TYR A 514 1.29 -20.08 22.11
C TYR A 514 0.15 -20.34 21.11
N TYR A 515 -1.10 -20.35 21.58
CA TYR A 515 -2.28 -20.61 20.73
C TYR A 515 -2.60 -19.44 19.82
N LEU A 516 -2.11 -18.24 20.12
CA LEU A 516 -2.26 -17.04 19.31
C LEU A 516 -1.14 -16.88 18.27
N ASN A 517 -0.23 -17.84 18.17
CA ASN A 517 0.98 -17.79 17.35
C ASN A 517 1.93 -16.60 17.65
N LEU A 518 1.88 -16.09 18.89
CA LEU A 518 2.78 -15.04 19.38
C LEU A 518 4.06 -15.60 20.01
N ARG A 519 4.05 -16.89 20.39
CA ARG A 519 5.16 -17.69 20.92
C ARG A 519 5.04 -19.11 20.41
N ASP A 520 6.16 -19.82 20.32
CA ASP A 520 6.22 -21.21 19.84
C ASP A 520 6.83 -22.21 20.86
N ASP A 521 7.23 -21.73 22.06
CA ASP A 521 8.04 -22.48 23.02
C ASP A 521 7.25 -23.15 24.15
N ASP A 522 6.14 -22.57 24.62
CA ASP A 522 5.41 -23.11 25.78
C ASP A 522 3.87 -23.02 25.63
N PRO A 523 3.16 -24.15 25.40
CA PRO A 523 1.71 -24.18 25.31
C PRO A 523 1.00 -23.91 26.63
N GLU A 524 1.65 -24.03 27.80
CA GLU A 524 1.07 -23.71 29.09
C GLU A 524 1.24 -22.25 29.46
N TYR A 525 1.97 -21.46 28.66
CA TYR A 525 2.17 -20.06 28.94
C TYR A 525 0.84 -19.30 28.97
N PHE A 526 0.60 -18.65 30.09
CA PHE A 526 -0.57 -17.84 30.37
C PHE A 526 -0.15 -16.51 30.97
N ALA A 527 -0.85 -15.44 30.60
CA ALA A 527 -0.68 -14.14 31.20
C ALA A 527 -2.04 -13.48 31.44
N ALA A 528 -2.17 -12.80 32.56
CA ALA A 528 -3.27 -11.89 32.87
C ALA A 528 -2.67 -10.65 33.56
N PHE A 529 -3.11 -9.46 33.13
CA PHE A 529 -2.59 -8.19 33.70
C PHE A 529 -3.48 -7.01 33.30
N LYS A 530 -3.38 -5.95 34.07
CA LYS A 530 -3.93 -4.65 33.69
C LYS A 530 -2.80 -3.70 33.40
N ILE A 531 -2.89 -2.96 32.31
CA ILE A 531 -1.92 -1.97 31.89
C ILE A 531 -2.60 -0.63 31.70
N ALA A 532 -1.97 0.42 32.21
CA ALA A 532 -2.31 1.81 31.90
C ALA A 532 -1.05 2.53 31.41
N THR A 533 -1.19 3.31 30.37
CA THR A 533 -0.07 4.07 29.81
C THR A 533 -0.51 5.42 29.30
N SER A 534 0.36 6.42 29.55
CA SER A 534 0.31 7.70 28.87
C SER A 534 1.74 8.01 28.43
N MET A 535 2.04 7.75 27.16
CA MET A 535 3.42 7.75 26.67
C MET A 535 3.49 8.25 25.23
N THR A 536 4.57 8.93 24.91
CA THR A 536 5.00 9.23 23.53
C THR A 536 6.33 8.58 23.25
N GLY A 537 6.55 8.14 22.01
CA GLY A 537 7.81 7.55 21.58
C GLY A 537 7.66 6.34 20.68
N ASN A 538 8.71 6.04 19.90
CA ASN A 538 8.80 4.86 19.06
C ASN A 538 10.10 4.06 19.24
N ARG A 539 10.97 4.52 20.14
CA ARG A 539 12.26 3.89 20.49
C ARG A 539 12.54 4.16 21.96
N ILE A 540 13.23 3.26 22.62
CA ILE A 540 13.62 3.41 24.02
C ILE A 540 14.27 4.80 24.30
N GLY A 541 15.07 5.33 23.39
CA GLY A 541 15.75 6.62 23.57
C GLY A 541 14.88 7.86 23.37
N ASN A 542 13.63 7.73 22.93
CA ASN A 542 12.71 8.87 22.82
C ASN A 542 11.35 8.62 23.51
N LEU A 543 11.29 7.62 24.39
CA LEU A 543 10.10 7.39 25.22
C LEU A 543 9.96 8.53 26.24
N ASN A 544 8.75 9.01 26.42
CA ASN A 544 8.40 10.04 27.37
C ASN A 544 6.99 9.80 27.91
N GLY A 545 6.86 9.57 29.20
CA GLY A 545 5.60 9.24 29.87
C GLY A 545 5.74 8.08 30.86
N HIS A 546 4.63 7.39 31.10
CA HIS A 546 4.60 6.29 32.06
C HIS A 546 3.82 5.08 31.55
N ILE A 547 4.22 3.91 32.02
CA ILE A 547 3.51 2.63 31.89
C ILE A 547 3.33 2.08 33.31
N GLN A 548 2.12 1.71 33.65
CA GLN A 548 1.81 1.00 34.89
C GLN A 548 1.19 -0.36 34.55
N LEU A 549 1.73 -1.41 35.16
CA LEU A 549 1.23 -2.77 35.06
C LEU A 549 0.82 -3.21 36.45
N VAL A 550 -0.43 -3.62 36.62
CA VAL A 550 -0.98 -4.01 37.96
C VAL A 550 -1.70 -5.35 37.86
N ASP A 551 -1.83 -6.02 39.02
CA ASP A 551 -2.53 -7.31 39.13
C ASP A 551 -2.06 -8.33 38.10
N SER A 552 -0.75 -8.43 37.89
CA SER A 552 -0.18 -9.28 36.84
C SER A 552 -0.01 -10.70 37.37
N HIS A 553 -0.41 -11.66 36.55
CA HIS A 553 -0.28 -13.07 36.85
C HIS A 553 0.25 -13.78 35.59
N PHE A 554 1.38 -14.43 35.73
CA PHE A 554 2.06 -15.16 34.65
C PHE A 554 2.24 -16.61 35.08
N LYS A 555 2.01 -17.53 34.14
CA LYS A 555 2.22 -18.97 34.36
C LYS A 555 2.92 -19.56 33.14
N ARG A 556 3.82 -20.48 33.38
CA ARG A 556 4.49 -21.33 32.40
C ARG A 556 4.65 -22.76 32.94
N THR A 557 5.10 -23.69 32.11
CA THR A 557 5.37 -25.07 32.58
C THR A 557 6.28 -25.06 33.81
N GLY A 558 5.75 -25.50 34.96
CA GLY A 558 6.48 -25.65 36.22
C GLY A 558 6.74 -24.38 37.04
N SER A 559 6.25 -23.20 36.61
CA SER A 559 6.47 -21.96 37.35
C SER A 559 5.27 -21.01 37.20
N GLU A 560 4.99 -20.24 38.26
CA GLU A 560 3.90 -19.26 38.31
C GLU A 560 4.32 -18.05 39.16
N ILE A 561 4.02 -16.84 38.68
CA ILE A 561 4.36 -15.60 39.38
C ILE A 561 3.20 -14.60 39.33
N SER A 562 3.02 -13.88 40.39
CA SER A 562 2.10 -12.73 40.51
C SER A 562 2.87 -11.49 40.92
N LEU A 563 2.70 -10.39 40.16
CA LEU A 563 3.33 -9.11 40.45
C LEU A 563 2.20 -8.07 40.68
N GLN A 564 2.24 -7.38 41.82
CA GLN A 564 1.15 -6.49 42.20
C GLN A 564 1.21 -5.18 41.44
N ASN A 565 2.39 -4.56 41.38
CA ASN A 565 2.56 -3.29 40.71
C ASN A 565 3.94 -3.18 40.06
N ILE A 566 3.98 -2.80 38.81
CA ILE A 566 5.20 -2.43 38.10
C ILE A 566 4.92 -1.09 37.41
N SER A 567 5.77 -0.11 37.65
CA SER A 567 5.70 1.21 37.03
C SER A 567 6.99 1.53 36.33
N LEU A 568 6.91 1.85 35.05
CA LEU A 568 8.00 2.40 34.25
C LEU A 568 7.68 3.85 33.95
N GLU A 569 8.55 4.74 34.37
CA GLU A 569 8.45 6.17 34.11
C GLU A 569 9.65 6.64 33.28
N THR A 570 9.40 7.41 32.24
CA THR A 570 10.46 7.92 31.37
C THR A 570 10.21 9.37 31.06
N GLY A 571 11.28 10.15 31.04
CA GLY A 571 11.26 11.54 30.62
C GLY A 571 12.45 11.85 29.73
N ASN A 572 12.22 12.65 28.71
CA ASN A 572 13.27 13.12 27.81
C ASN A 572 13.12 14.63 27.61
N SER A 573 14.09 15.37 28.09
CA SER A 573 14.20 16.82 27.91
C SER A 573 15.57 17.13 27.30
N PRO A 574 15.78 18.34 26.74
CA PRO A 574 17.07 18.70 26.11
C PRO A 574 18.28 18.54 27.03
N ASP A 575 18.10 18.71 28.35
CA ASP A 575 19.20 18.73 29.33
C ASP A 575 19.23 17.47 30.23
N THR A 576 18.14 16.71 30.31
CA THR A 576 18.04 15.58 31.23
C THR A 576 17.03 14.56 30.74
N SER A 577 17.46 13.31 30.68
CA SER A 577 16.61 12.16 30.44
C SER A 577 16.59 11.26 31.65
N PHE A 578 15.48 10.58 31.89
CA PHE A 578 15.42 9.58 32.94
C PHE A 578 14.58 8.39 32.51
N ILE A 579 14.92 7.22 33.04
CA ILE A 579 14.13 6.00 33.00
C ILE A 579 14.18 5.42 34.41
N THR A 580 13.02 5.23 35.02
CA THR A 580 12.88 4.61 36.33
C THR A 580 11.89 3.47 36.25
N LEU A 581 12.26 2.34 36.85
CA LEU A 581 11.42 1.17 37.02
C LEU A 581 11.19 0.93 38.50
N TRP A 582 9.93 0.80 38.88
CA TRP A 582 9.49 0.57 40.24
C TRP A 582 8.60 -0.66 40.29
N SER A 583 8.83 -1.51 41.27
CA SER A 583 7.93 -2.58 41.70
C SER A 583 8.03 -2.73 43.22
N ASP A 584 7.27 -3.66 43.78
CA ASP A 584 7.33 -3.91 45.24
C ASP A 584 8.72 -4.43 45.67
N GLU A 585 9.43 -5.12 44.78
CA GLU A 585 10.70 -5.78 45.01
C GLU A 585 11.90 -5.21 44.23
N LEU A 586 11.66 -4.17 43.41
CA LEU A 586 12.72 -3.62 42.54
C LEU A 586 12.49 -2.11 42.33
N SER A 587 13.53 -1.36 42.61
CA SER A 587 13.64 0.05 42.19
C SER A 587 14.95 0.24 41.46
N ALA A 588 14.85 0.67 40.18
CA ALA A 588 16.02 0.89 39.36
C ALA A 588 15.84 2.10 38.45
N GLY A 589 16.91 2.82 38.20
CA GLY A 589 16.82 3.98 37.31
C GLY A 589 18.15 4.45 36.76
N ILE A 590 18.03 5.25 35.70
CA ILE A 590 19.10 6.01 35.09
C ILE A 590 18.61 7.43 34.83
N ILE A 591 19.40 8.41 35.23
CA ILE A 591 19.02 9.83 35.22
C ILE A 591 20.23 10.65 34.74
N GLY A 592 20.03 11.48 33.74
CA GLY A 592 21.10 12.35 33.27
C GLY A 592 21.00 12.66 31.78
N ASN A 593 22.08 13.11 31.20
CA ASN A 593 22.21 13.33 29.75
C ASN A 593 22.94 12.14 29.11
N TYR A 594 22.20 11.26 28.46
CA TYR A 594 22.74 10.02 27.85
C TYR A 594 21.97 9.57 26.61
N ASP A 595 22.62 8.78 25.77
CA ASP A 595 21.93 7.94 24.78
C ASP A 595 22.05 6.46 25.24
N LEU A 596 20.94 5.83 25.55
CA LEU A 596 20.90 4.41 25.98
C LEU A 596 21.64 3.45 25.06
N ARG A 597 21.68 3.75 23.76
CA ARG A 597 22.37 2.92 22.78
C ARG A 597 23.89 3.02 22.88
N SER A 598 24.40 4.13 23.39
CA SER A 598 25.82 4.37 23.57
C SER A 598 26.36 3.81 24.88
N ILE A 599 25.50 3.54 25.88
CA ILE A 599 25.91 3.05 27.20
C ILE A 599 26.78 1.80 27.12
N PRO A 600 26.44 0.71 26.40
CA PRO A 600 27.32 -0.45 26.27
C PRO A 600 28.66 -0.10 25.65
N GLY A 601 28.67 0.82 24.69
CA GLY A 601 29.88 1.34 24.07
C GLY A 601 30.73 2.17 25.02
N THR A 602 30.09 2.97 25.90
CA THR A 602 30.78 3.72 26.95
C THR A 602 31.53 2.80 27.90
N PHE A 603 30.91 1.74 28.39
CA PHE A 603 31.56 0.77 29.26
C PHE A 603 32.71 0.02 28.57
N SER A 604 32.54 -0.40 27.33
CA SER A 604 33.65 -1.00 26.56
C SER A 604 34.76 0.01 26.28
N GLY A 605 34.41 1.26 26.09
CA GLY A 605 35.36 2.38 25.95
C GLY A 605 36.22 2.61 27.18
N LEU A 606 35.63 2.57 28.38
CA LEU A 606 36.35 2.71 29.66
C LEU A 606 37.51 1.67 29.78
N VAL A 607 37.23 0.42 29.43
CA VAL A 607 38.27 -0.63 29.48
C VAL A 607 39.28 -0.40 28.37
N ASN A 608 38.85 -0.10 27.16
CA ASN A 608 39.73 0.02 25.99
C ASN A 608 40.61 1.28 26.05
N ASP A 609 40.19 2.31 26.75
CA ASP A 609 40.99 3.53 26.91
C ASP A 609 42.24 3.34 27.76
N HIS A 610 42.18 2.43 28.73
CA HIS A 610 43.29 2.07 29.63
C HIS A 610 44.01 0.78 29.23
N PHE A 611 43.29 -0.08 28.47
CA PHE A 611 43.82 -1.43 28.08
C PHE A 611 43.23 -1.88 26.76
N GLU A 612 43.98 -1.74 25.67
CA GLU A 612 43.52 -2.03 24.30
C GLU A 612 43.31 -3.53 24.01
N VAL A 613 42.51 -4.22 24.83
CA VAL A 613 42.18 -5.65 24.63
C VAL A 613 41.08 -5.83 23.57
N LEU A 614 40.07 -4.97 23.61
CA LEU A 614 38.91 -5.07 22.74
C LEU A 614 39.20 -4.32 21.45
N ASP A 615 39.07 -5.00 20.30
CA ASP A 615 39.22 -4.42 18.96
C ASP A 615 37.98 -3.61 18.58
N THR A 616 37.56 -2.69 19.47
CA THR A 616 36.36 -1.86 19.28
C THR A 616 36.77 -0.46 18.81
N THR A 617 36.30 -0.09 17.64
CA THR A 617 36.45 1.25 17.04
C THR A 617 35.53 2.28 17.71
N HIS A 618 35.20 2.15 18.97
CA HIS A 618 34.33 3.10 19.68
C HIS A 618 35.19 4.18 20.34
N SER A 619 35.23 5.34 19.67
CA SER A 619 35.62 6.59 20.34
C SER A 619 34.43 7.09 21.18
N PHE A 620 34.74 7.68 22.33
CA PHE A 620 33.74 8.43 23.08
C PHE A 620 33.08 9.48 22.16
N SER A 621 31.76 9.62 22.28
CA SER A 621 31.02 10.65 21.54
C SER A 621 31.55 12.03 21.92
N ASP A 622 31.63 12.96 20.96
CA ASP A 622 31.95 14.37 21.23
C ASP A 622 30.88 15.11 22.06
N SER A 623 29.80 14.41 22.45
CA SER A 623 28.73 14.96 23.27
C SER A 623 29.02 14.81 24.76
N LEU A 624 28.82 15.88 25.50
CA LEU A 624 28.83 15.86 26.96
C LEU A 624 27.80 14.84 27.45
N THR A 625 28.24 13.82 28.14
CA THR A 625 27.41 12.72 28.68
C THR A 625 27.61 12.67 30.17
N SER A 626 26.52 12.76 30.94
CA SER A 626 26.58 12.68 32.41
C SER A 626 25.31 12.01 32.88
N PHE A 627 25.45 10.86 33.58
CA PHE A 627 24.30 10.15 34.13
C PHE A 627 24.65 9.43 35.45
N GLY A 628 23.67 9.41 36.33
CA GLY A 628 23.67 8.54 37.48
C GLY A 628 22.74 7.35 37.26
N PHE A 629 23.02 6.22 37.88
CA PHE A 629 22.17 5.04 37.89
C PHE A 629 22.13 4.41 39.28
N PHE A 630 21.03 3.76 39.54
CA PHE A 630 20.83 3.03 40.83
C PHE A 630 19.97 1.80 40.60
N ALA A 631 20.12 0.81 41.46
CA ALA A 631 19.23 -0.33 41.55
C ALA A 631 19.18 -0.80 43.01
N ASP A 632 18.00 -0.81 43.60
CA ASP A 632 17.70 -1.40 44.91
C ASP A 632 16.78 -2.60 44.63
N ILE A 633 17.23 -3.77 45.03
CA ILE A 633 16.61 -5.03 44.70
C ILE A 633 16.25 -5.77 46.00
N GLY A 634 14.96 -5.99 46.19
CA GLY A 634 14.44 -6.87 47.23
C GLY A 634 14.40 -8.32 46.77
N ASP A 635 13.41 -9.11 47.18
CA ASP A 635 13.28 -10.53 46.76
C ASP A 635 12.76 -10.63 45.32
N VAL A 636 13.69 -10.51 44.39
CA VAL A 636 13.39 -10.66 42.92
C VAL A 636 13.55 -12.12 42.46
N ASN A 637 13.87 -13.07 43.32
CA ASN A 637 14.06 -14.47 42.94
C ASN A 637 12.83 -15.08 42.26
N PRO A 638 11.58 -14.78 42.70
CA PRO A 638 10.40 -15.26 41.96
C PRO A 638 10.37 -14.76 40.49
N ILE A 639 10.86 -13.53 40.25
CA ILE A 639 10.96 -12.95 38.88
C ILE A 639 12.10 -13.63 38.11
N LEU A 640 13.26 -13.79 38.76
CA LEU A 640 14.40 -14.44 38.14
C LEU A 640 14.11 -15.90 37.83
N ASP A 641 13.53 -16.65 38.76
CA ASP A 641 13.11 -18.05 38.55
C ASP A 641 12.14 -18.18 37.37
N PHE A 642 11.27 -17.19 37.18
CA PHE A 642 10.32 -17.23 36.08
C PHE A 642 10.93 -16.83 34.75
N PHE A 643 11.66 -15.73 34.68
CA PHE A 643 12.17 -15.16 33.42
C PHE A 643 13.63 -15.54 33.13
N PHE A 644 14.46 -15.71 34.18
CA PHE A 644 15.92 -15.93 34.09
C PHE A 644 16.42 -17.00 35.08
N PRO A 645 15.97 -18.27 34.98
CA PRO A 645 16.16 -19.31 36.00
C PRO A 645 17.62 -19.72 36.27
N ARG A 646 18.57 -19.04 35.70
CA ARG A 646 20.02 -19.28 35.94
C ARG A 646 20.64 -18.27 36.91
N PHE A 647 19.85 -17.28 37.33
CA PHE A 647 20.28 -16.25 38.28
C PHE A 647 19.46 -16.37 39.56
N ASN A 648 20.15 -16.20 40.69
CA ASN A 648 19.53 -16.07 41.98
C ASN A 648 20.27 -14.95 42.74
N ILE A 649 19.53 -14.04 43.36
CA ILE A 649 20.06 -12.89 44.07
C ILE A 649 19.36 -12.85 45.44
N GLU A 650 20.14 -12.81 46.51
CA GLU A 650 19.56 -12.58 47.82
C GLU A 650 18.94 -11.18 47.91
N PRO A 651 17.87 -11.03 48.72
CA PRO A 651 17.31 -9.71 48.98
C PRO A 651 18.35 -8.70 49.48
N GLU A 652 18.06 -7.41 49.31
CA GLU A 652 18.87 -6.28 49.75
C GLU A 652 20.10 -5.95 48.88
N LEU A 653 20.14 -6.44 47.63
CA LEU A 653 21.15 -5.96 46.67
C LEU A 653 20.94 -4.48 46.38
N SER A 654 21.99 -3.70 46.56
CA SER A 654 22.02 -2.28 46.19
C SER A 654 23.19 -1.99 45.26
N LEU A 655 22.93 -1.18 44.24
CA LEU A 655 23.88 -0.73 43.25
C LEU A 655 23.68 0.73 42.93
N GLU A 656 24.74 1.52 42.99
CA GLU A 656 24.70 2.90 42.55
C GLU A 656 25.97 3.27 41.78
N GLY A 657 25.80 4.22 40.82
CA GLY A 657 26.94 4.68 40.05
C GLY A 657 26.68 5.99 39.33
N HIS A 658 27.77 6.58 38.88
CA HIS A 658 27.77 7.84 38.18
C HIS A 658 28.83 7.82 37.06
N PHE A 659 28.47 8.32 35.91
CA PHE A 659 29.36 8.56 34.78
C PHE A 659 29.28 10.03 34.38
N GLU A 660 30.43 10.67 34.19
CA GLU A 660 30.54 12.04 33.73
C GLU A 660 31.66 12.13 32.69
N GLN A 661 31.33 12.67 31.53
CA GLN A 661 32.28 12.91 30.43
C GLN A 661 32.34 14.39 30.10
N GLU A 662 33.55 14.96 30.18
CA GLU A 662 33.91 16.27 29.66
C GLU A 662 34.70 16.11 28.35
N LEU A 663 35.06 17.24 27.69
CA LEU A 663 35.70 17.27 26.36
C LEU A 663 36.92 16.33 26.20
N ASN A 664 37.73 16.12 27.26
CA ASN A 664 38.93 15.28 27.21
C ASN A 664 39.12 14.48 28.52
N ALA A 665 38.12 14.41 29.33
CA ALA A 665 38.19 13.73 30.62
C ALA A 665 36.87 13.02 30.92
N TYR A 666 36.92 11.93 31.63
CA TYR A 666 35.74 11.27 32.17
C TYR A 666 36.04 10.77 33.58
N THR A 667 34.96 10.57 34.32
CA THR A 667 34.95 9.87 35.60
C THR A 667 33.82 8.87 35.60
N PHE A 668 34.09 7.68 36.12
CA PHE A 668 33.11 6.64 36.34
C PHE A 668 33.27 6.07 37.74
N ASN A 669 32.20 6.03 38.51
CA ASN A 669 32.12 5.39 39.80
C ASN A 669 30.93 4.47 39.84
N CYS A 670 31.12 3.26 40.33
CA CYS A 670 30.05 2.30 40.60
C CYS A 670 30.39 1.51 41.84
N ASN A 671 29.46 1.49 42.76
CA ASN A 671 29.56 0.71 44.01
C ASN A 671 28.34 -0.20 44.11
N GLY A 672 28.54 -1.36 44.66
CA GLY A 672 27.42 -2.27 44.94
C GLY A 672 27.78 -3.30 45.98
N ASN A 673 26.70 -3.80 46.61
CA ASN A 673 26.76 -4.90 47.54
C ASN A 673 25.73 -5.95 47.13
N PHE A 674 26.11 -7.23 47.18
CA PHE A 674 25.17 -8.33 47.00
C PHE A 674 25.41 -9.39 48.08
N PRO A 675 24.45 -9.64 48.98
CA PRO A 675 24.55 -10.63 50.03
C PRO A 675 24.79 -12.04 49.53
N MET A 676 24.10 -12.43 48.44
CA MET A 676 24.34 -13.67 47.74
C MET A 676 24.09 -13.50 46.23
N PHE A 677 24.96 -14.08 45.43
CA PHE A 677 24.79 -14.17 43.97
C PHE A 677 25.12 -15.55 43.46
N SER A 678 24.25 -16.18 42.70
CA SER A 678 24.45 -17.49 42.13
C SER A 678 24.38 -17.46 40.60
N TYR A 679 25.37 -18.02 39.97
CA TYR A 679 25.38 -18.22 38.54
C TYR A 679 25.85 -19.62 38.18
N ARG A 680 24.97 -20.48 37.71
CA ARG A 680 25.21 -21.91 37.45
C ARG A 680 25.57 -22.67 38.74
N SER A 681 26.84 -23.10 38.89
CA SER A 681 27.33 -23.77 40.08
C SER A 681 28.19 -22.89 40.97
N LEU A 682 28.47 -21.66 40.60
CA LEU A 682 29.25 -20.70 41.35
C LEU A 682 28.33 -19.83 42.22
N ASN A 683 28.59 -19.80 43.54
CA ASN A 683 27.89 -18.98 44.50
C ASN A 683 28.88 -18.00 45.13
N MET A 684 28.43 -16.82 45.43
CA MET A 684 29.22 -15.76 46.04
C MET A 684 28.40 -15.15 47.18
N ASP A 685 28.98 -15.09 48.39
CA ASP A 685 28.33 -14.56 49.55
C ASP A 685 28.96 -13.27 50.02
N ASP A 686 28.06 -12.30 50.40
CA ASP A 686 28.38 -11.05 51.03
C ASP A 686 29.47 -10.24 50.31
N MET A 687 29.28 -10.07 49.00
CA MET A 687 30.25 -9.43 48.14
C MET A 687 30.01 -7.94 48.00
N ASP A 688 31.02 -7.14 48.27
CA ASP A 688 31.13 -5.73 47.95
C ASP A 688 31.99 -5.55 46.71
N PHE A 689 31.58 -4.73 45.79
CA PHE A 689 32.40 -4.32 44.69
C PHE A 689 32.43 -2.83 44.46
N SER A 690 33.54 -2.33 43.97
CA SER A 690 33.66 -0.97 43.50
C SER A 690 34.43 -0.88 42.19
N ILE A 691 33.95 -0.01 41.29
CA ILE A 691 34.65 0.32 40.06
C ILE A 691 34.86 1.82 40.02
N HIS A 692 36.09 2.21 39.85
CA HIS A 692 36.47 3.61 39.67
C HIS A 692 37.29 3.78 38.40
N SER A 693 36.92 4.70 37.55
CA SER A 693 37.72 5.03 36.35
C SER A 693 37.81 6.51 36.18
N ASP A 694 38.94 6.98 35.83
CA ASP A 694 39.21 8.33 35.34
C ASP A 694 40.20 8.28 34.15
N THR A 695 40.64 9.41 33.64
CA THR A 695 41.61 9.47 32.54
C THR A 695 42.97 8.86 32.88
N SER A 696 43.26 8.54 34.13
CA SER A 696 44.56 7.99 34.56
C SER A 696 44.54 6.48 34.74
N ALA A 697 43.42 5.92 35.20
CA ALA A 697 43.31 4.48 35.47
C ALA A 697 41.85 4.01 35.57
N LEU A 698 41.63 2.72 35.29
CA LEU A 698 40.40 1.99 35.61
C LEU A 698 40.75 0.98 36.72
N SER A 699 40.08 1.09 37.86
CA SER A 699 40.24 0.21 39.02
C SER A 699 38.98 -0.58 39.27
N PHE A 700 39.13 -1.86 39.56
CA PHE A 700 38.05 -2.76 40.01
C PHE A 700 38.48 -3.43 41.31
N HIS A 701 37.63 -3.37 42.30
CA HIS A 701 37.82 -4.05 43.56
C HIS A 701 36.60 -4.92 43.85
N LEU A 702 36.83 -6.15 44.26
CA LEU A 702 35.80 -7.09 44.68
C LEU A 702 36.27 -7.78 45.97
N ALA A 703 35.46 -7.74 47.02
CA ALA A 703 35.76 -8.43 48.28
C ALA A 703 34.48 -9.07 48.84
N GLY A 704 34.60 -10.19 49.53
CA GLY A 704 33.45 -10.87 50.08
C GLY A 704 33.77 -11.87 51.17
N SER A 705 32.74 -12.52 51.71
CA SER A 705 32.90 -13.54 52.77
C SER A 705 33.30 -14.90 52.20
N SER A 706 32.64 -15.33 51.09
CA SER A 706 33.00 -16.60 50.46
C SER A 706 32.63 -16.64 48.98
N LEU A 707 33.35 -17.51 48.24
CA LEU A 707 33.07 -17.91 46.88
C LEU A 707 33.13 -19.45 46.84
N TYR A 708 32.00 -20.09 46.53
CA TYR A 708 31.94 -21.57 46.58
C TYR A 708 31.14 -22.17 45.41
N THR A 709 31.40 -23.44 45.22
CA THR A 709 30.68 -24.23 44.22
C THR A 709 29.71 -25.21 44.89
N ASN A 710 28.64 -25.60 44.16
CA ASN A 710 27.69 -26.60 44.67
C ASN A 710 28.30 -27.94 45.08
N ASP A 711 29.51 -28.24 44.62
CA ASP A 711 30.21 -29.48 44.84
C ASP A 711 31.25 -29.41 46.01
N GLY A 712 31.26 -28.28 46.75
CA GLY A 712 31.97 -28.13 48.01
C GLY A 712 33.33 -27.46 47.94
N PHE A 713 33.77 -26.95 46.79
CA PHE A 713 34.97 -26.09 46.69
C PHE A 713 34.63 -24.71 47.20
N GLU A 714 35.38 -24.18 48.16
CA GLU A 714 35.14 -22.89 48.79
C GLU A 714 36.43 -22.08 48.91
N ILE A 715 36.36 -20.82 48.58
CA ILE A 715 37.38 -19.79 48.84
C ILE A 715 36.78 -18.82 49.84
N MET A 716 37.41 -18.68 51.03
CA MET A 716 37.00 -17.76 52.10
C MET A 716 37.70 -16.40 51.90
N ALA A 717 37.01 -15.34 52.29
CA ALA A 717 37.51 -13.96 52.21
C ALA A 717 38.20 -13.61 50.88
N PRO A 718 37.55 -13.86 49.74
CA PRO A 718 38.14 -13.53 48.46
C PRO A 718 38.23 -12.02 48.27
N GLU A 719 39.40 -11.55 47.85
CA GLU A 719 39.63 -10.14 47.48
C GLU A 719 40.34 -10.11 46.14
N ILE A 720 39.80 -9.37 45.16
CA ILE A 720 40.31 -9.21 43.83
C ILE A 720 40.43 -7.71 43.53
N ASP A 721 41.69 -7.27 43.38
CA ASP A 721 42.03 -5.93 42.91
C ASP A 721 42.59 -5.98 41.50
N MET A 722 42.02 -5.23 40.61
CA MET A 722 42.45 -5.09 39.24
C MET A 722 42.58 -3.62 38.87
N ARG A 723 43.69 -3.23 38.28
CA ARG A 723 43.95 -1.88 37.83
C ARG A 723 44.51 -1.85 36.43
N PHE A 724 43.88 -1.13 35.58
CA PHE A 724 44.28 -0.93 34.18
C PHE A 724 44.81 0.50 33.99
N ARG A 725 45.95 0.65 33.32
CA ARG A 725 46.60 1.95 33.06
C ARG A 725 47.61 1.83 31.93
N ASP A 726 47.50 2.68 30.91
CA ASP A 726 48.54 2.78 29.84
C ASP A 726 48.86 1.43 29.18
N ASN A 727 47.84 0.65 28.84
CA ASN A 727 47.96 -0.71 28.31
C ASN A 727 48.64 -1.73 29.25
N THR A 728 48.76 -1.38 30.53
CA THR A 728 49.15 -2.32 31.59
C THR A 728 47.97 -2.71 32.47
N ASN A 729 47.99 -3.88 33.06
CA ASN A 729 47.10 -4.24 34.12
C ASN A 729 47.85 -4.87 35.29
N ASP A 730 47.51 -4.46 36.49
CA ASP A 730 47.90 -5.08 37.74
C ASP A 730 46.71 -5.89 38.26
N LEU A 731 46.93 -7.16 38.65
CA LEU A 731 45.92 -8.01 39.25
C LEU A 731 46.46 -8.62 40.53
N LEU A 732 45.76 -8.42 41.62
CA LEU A 732 45.95 -9.10 42.89
C LEU A 732 44.74 -9.98 43.15
N ILE A 733 44.94 -11.24 43.47
CA ILE A 733 43.91 -12.15 43.98
C ILE A 733 44.40 -12.61 45.35
N HIS A 734 43.63 -12.30 46.37
CA HIS A 734 43.86 -12.70 47.75
C HIS A 734 42.72 -13.56 48.28
N TRP A 735 43.02 -14.58 49.10
CA TRP A 735 42.02 -15.32 49.86
C TRP A 735 42.69 -15.95 51.09
N ASP A 736 41.94 -16.09 52.19
CA ASP A 736 42.39 -16.74 53.42
C ASP A 736 41.21 -17.26 54.24
N ASN A 737 41.18 -18.57 54.52
CA ASN A 737 40.09 -19.12 55.36
C ASN A 737 40.37 -18.97 56.87
N GLU A 738 41.54 -18.40 57.24
CA GLU A 738 41.99 -18.22 58.66
C GLU A 738 41.95 -19.49 59.54
N ASP A 739 41.61 -20.67 58.99
CA ASP A 739 41.36 -21.92 59.66
C ASP A 739 42.28 -23.04 59.14
N GLU A 740 42.34 -24.22 59.87
CA GLU A 740 43.00 -25.44 59.45
C GLU A 740 41.94 -26.49 58.99
N PRO A 741 42.08 -27.13 57.80
CA PRO A 741 43.21 -27.00 56.89
C PRO A 741 43.23 -25.64 56.22
N ARG A 742 44.43 -25.06 56.04
CA ARG A 742 44.56 -23.71 55.50
C ARG A 742 44.44 -23.68 53.97
N TYR A 743 43.49 -22.84 53.46
CA TYR A 743 43.30 -22.47 52.09
C TYR A 743 43.48 -20.97 51.95
N ALA A 744 44.67 -20.52 51.60
CA ALA A 744 45.02 -19.12 51.54
C ALA A 744 45.99 -18.83 50.44
N GLY A 745 45.98 -17.64 49.86
CA GLY A 745 46.94 -17.30 48.84
C GLY A 745 46.93 -15.87 48.41
N ASP A 746 48.06 -15.51 47.81
CA ASP A 746 48.24 -14.25 47.11
C ASP A 746 48.75 -14.57 45.70
N ILE A 747 48.06 -14.11 44.68
CA ILE A 747 48.52 -14.18 43.29
C ILE A 747 48.61 -12.75 42.75
N VAL A 748 49.79 -12.36 42.36
CA VAL A 748 50.06 -11.04 41.78
C VAL A 748 50.49 -11.21 40.34
N THR A 749 49.82 -10.50 39.45
CA THR A 749 50.20 -10.46 38.03
C THR A 749 50.28 -9.06 37.51
N GLU A 750 51.20 -8.83 36.59
CA GLU A 750 51.31 -7.60 35.80
C GLU A 750 51.18 -7.95 34.32
N GLY A 751 50.29 -7.32 33.63
CA GLY A 751 50.07 -7.52 32.20
C GLY A 751 50.39 -6.27 31.40
N LEU A 752 50.81 -6.49 30.13
CA LEU A 752 51.10 -5.41 29.19
C LEU A 752 50.59 -5.78 27.79
N ILE A 753 49.79 -4.92 27.20
CA ILE A 753 49.52 -4.96 25.77
C ILE A 753 50.57 -4.16 25.03
N SER A 754 51.20 -4.75 24.03
CA SER A 754 52.13 -4.09 23.10
C SER A 754 51.72 -4.38 21.67
N VAL A 755 51.96 -3.44 20.78
CA VAL A 755 51.76 -3.62 19.33
C VAL A 755 53.13 -3.97 18.73
N ASP A 756 53.26 -5.17 18.16
CA ASP A 756 54.42 -5.59 17.41
C ASP A 756 54.19 -5.38 15.92
N ASP A 757 55.15 -4.74 15.21
CA ASP A 757 55.01 -4.43 13.79
C ASP A 757 54.73 -5.62 12.87
N SER A 758 55.17 -6.82 13.30
CA SER A 758 55.05 -8.06 12.52
C SER A 758 53.91 -8.97 13.02
N LEU A 759 53.60 -8.87 14.30
CA LEU A 759 52.73 -9.81 15.01
C LEU A 759 51.36 -9.20 15.40
N GLY A 760 51.21 -7.86 15.31
CA GLY A 760 50.03 -7.13 15.78
C GLY A 760 49.97 -7.00 17.31
N LYS A 761 48.77 -6.98 17.90
CA LYS A 761 48.58 -6.85 19.36
C LYS A 761 49.09 -8.13 20.08
N VAL A 762 49.97 -7.95 21.05
CA VAL A 762 50.51 -9.02 21.91
C VAL A 762 50.24 -8.67 23.37
N TYR A 763 49.48 -9.51 24.08
CA TYR A 763 49.36 -9.41 25.52
C TYR A 763 50.46 -10.25 26.21
N ARG A 764 51.26 -9.63 27.07
CA ARG A 764 52.25 -10.29 27.90
C ARG A 764 51.87 -10.15 29.37
N MET A 765 51.77 -11.25 30.05
CA MET A 765 51.46 -11.30 31.48
C MET A 765 52.71 -11.86 32.23
N HIS A 766 53.14 -11.15 33.25
CA HIS A 766 54.14 -11.58 34.20
C HIS A 766 53.41 -11.99 35.49
N ILE A 767 53.48 -13.25 35.86
CA ILE A 767 53.06 -13.73 37.16
C ILE A 767 54.25 -13.47 38.09
N GLN A 768 54.04 -12.57 39.04
CA GLN A 768 55.05 -12.25 40.05
C GLN A 768 55.25 -13.44 40.98
N PRO A 769 56.38 -13.52 41.68
CA PRO A 769 56.59 -14.56 42.68
C PRO A 769 55.47 -14.51 43.73
N SER A 770 54.63 -15.53 43.72
CA SER A 770 53.38 -15.66 44.46
C SER A 770 53.36 -16.99 45.24
N SER A 771 52.52 -17.16 46.19
CA SER A 771 52.32 -18.45 46.87
C SER A 771 50.90 -18.63 47.39
N PHE A 772 50.47 -19.86 47.45
CA PHE A 772 49.22 -20.24 48.06
C PHE A 772 49.33 -21.51 48.94
N TYR A 773 48.36 -21.66 49.81
CA TYR A 773 48.16 -22.84 50.63
C TYR A 773 46.93 -23.60 50.13
N TYR A 774 47.09 -24.88 49.92
CA TYR A 774 46.02 -25.82 49.67
C TYR A 774 46.14 -26.97 50.66
N ASP A 775 45.10 -27.24 51.45
CA ASP A 775 45.15 -28.26 52.53
C ASP A 775 46.38 -28.07 53.41
N SER A 776 46.64 -26.86 53.92
CA SER A 776 47.79 -26.43 54.70
C SER A 776 49.15 -26.65 54.03
N LYS A 777 49.23 -27.11 52.81
CA LYS A 777 50.48 -27.31 52.04
C LYS A 777 50.80 -26.10 51.20
N ARG A 778 51.99 -25.55 51.38
CA ARG A 778 52.41 -24.37 50.63
C ARG A 778 52.80 -24.70 49.20
N PHE A 779 52.28 -24.03 48.24
CA PHE A 779 52.68 -24.00 46.86
C PHE A 779 53.28 -22.64 46.52
N ALA A 780 54.36 -22.60 45.81
CA ALA A 780 54.98 -21.37 45.30
C ALA A 780 54.84 -21.27 43.78
N LEU A 781 54.54 -20.10 43.32
CA LEU A 781 54.58 -19.69 41.92
C LEU A 781 55.82 -18.79 41.76
N PRO A 782 57.00 -19.30 41.31
CA PRO A 782 58.10 -18.45 40.93
C PRO A 782 57.69 -17.54 39.74
N GLY A 783 58.35 -16.41 39.61
CA GLY A 783 58.03 -15.51 38.50
C GLY A 783 58.01 -16.22 37.14
N SER A 784 56.96 -16.01 36.37
CA SER A 784 56.65 -16.70 35.09
C SER A 784 56.04 -15.73 34.08
N TYR A 785 56.16 -16.06 32.81
CA TYR A 785 55.59 -15.23 31.75
C TYR A 785 54.64 -16.02 30.88
N LEU A 786 53.51 -15.35 30.53
CA LEU A 786 52.53 -15.83 29.56
C LEU A 786 52.40 -14.78 28.47
N SER A 787 52.48 -15.16 27.20
CA SER A 787 52.23 -14.28 26.08
C SER A 787 51.09 -14.82 25.22
N ILE A 788 50.11 -13.99 24.91
CA ILE A 788 48.94 -14.35 24.09
C ILE A 788 48.87 -13.41 22.90
N GLN A 789 48.77 -14.00 21.72
CA GLN A 789 48.65 -13.27 20.46
C GLN A 789 47.68 -14.00 19.54
N LYS A 790 46.51 -13.46 19.32
CA LYS A 790 45.42 -14.15 18.59
C LYS A 790 45.24 -15.58 19.13
N GLU A 791 45.59 -16.57 18.31
CA GLU A 791 45.51 -17.98 18.64
C GLU A 791 46.85 -18.58 19.09
N ASN A 792 47.92 -17.77 19.17
CA ASN A 792 49.24 -18.23 19.62
C ASN A 792 49.43 -17.95 21.11
N ILE A 793 49.83 -18.92 21.86
CA ILE A 793 50.05 -18.83 23.29
C ILE A 793 51.49 -19.30 23.58
N VAL A 794 52.24 -18.48 24.28
CA VAL A 794 53.60 -18.86 24.77
C VAL A 794 53.58 -18.87 26.29
N ALA A 795 53.77 -20.02 26.85
CA ALA A 795 54.01 -20.20 28.28
C ALA A 795 55.50 -20.32 28.52
N ASP A 796 56.08 -19.36 29.22
CA ASP A 796 57.49 -19.43 29.61
C ASP A 796 57.62 -19.80 31.09
N SER A 797 57.81 -21.10 31.31
CA SER A 797 58.15 -21.68 32.57
C SER A 797 57.20 -21.36 33.71
N ILE A 798 55.89 -21.59 33.45
CA ILE A 798 54.84 -21.41 34.49
C ILE A 798 54.92 -22.57 35.45
N TYR A 799 55.44 -22.31 36.67
CA TYR A 799 55.60 -23.29 37.71
C TYR A 799 54.61 -23.15 38.82
N ILE A 800 54.09 -24.25 39.32
CA ILE A 800 53.47 -24.40 40.63
C ILE A 800 54.34 -25.43 41.38
N LEU A 801 55.00 -24.97 42.47
CA LEU A 801 55.95 -25.76 43.21
C LEU A 801 55.46 -26.03 44.63
N GLY A 802 55.18 -27.29 44.96
CA GLY A 802 55.02 -27.77 46.30
C GLY A 802 56.32 -28.40 46.81
N ALA A 803 56.29 -28.96 48.03
CA ALA A 803 57.49 -29.59 48.64
C ALA A 803 58.06 -30.76 47.80
N ASP A 804 57.20 -31.62 47.29
CA ASP A 804 57.50 -32.82 46.51
C ASP A 804 56.66 -32.93 45.24
N GLN A 805 55.97 -31.92 44.93
CA GLN A 805 55.02 -31.81 43.84
C GLN A 805 55.32 -30.61 42.94
N PHE A 806 55.17 -30.77 41.65
CA PHE A 806 55.16 -29.58 40.77
C PHE A 806 54.33 -29.78 39.53
N ILE A 807 53.81 -28.62 38.99
CA ILE A 807 53.31 -28.50 37.68
C ILE A 807 54.16 -27.48 36.92
N LEU A 808 54.57 -27.82 35.70
CA LEU A 808 55.25 -26.90 34.79
C LEU A 808 54.53 -26.86 33.45
N ALA A 809 54.09 -25.71 33.07
CA ALA A 809 53.65 -25.45 31.70
C ALA A 809 54.71 -24.62 30.97
N ASN A 810 55.22 -25.17 29.86
CA ASN A 810 56.22 -24.51 29.05
C ASN A 810 56.08 -24.84 27.56
N GLY A 811 56.32 -23.84 26.71
CA GLY A 811 56.32 -24.02 25.26
C GLY A 811 55.41 -23.03 24.53
N THR A 812 55.20 -23.31 23.26
CA THR A 812 54.43 -22.43 22.35
C THR A 812 53.32 -23.24 21.70
N TYR A 813 52.09 -22.74 21.76
CA TYR A 813 50.98 -23.27 20.99
C TYR A 813 50.69 -22.30 19.81
N SER A 814 50.99 -22.79 18.60
CA SER A 814 50.79 -21.99 17.36
C SER A 814 50.54 -22.91 16.16
N ASP A 815 50.25 -22.32 15.01
CA ASP A 815 50.15 -23.05 13.74
C ASP A 815 51.49 -23.45 13.15
N SER A 816 52.62 -23.10 13.79
CA SER A 816 53.97 -23.44 13.30
C SER A 816 54.31 -24.92 13.54
N PRO A 817 54.79 -25.66 12.55
CA PRO A 817 55.17 -27.04 12.72
C PRO A 817 56.32 -27.20 13.75
N GLY A 818 56.05 -27.95 14.79
CA GLY A 818 57.00 -28.20 15.86
C GLY A 818 56.73 -27.46 17.17
N ASP A 819 55.86 -26.43 17.15
CA ASP A 819 55.42 -25.76 18.36
C ASP A 819 54.49 -26.64 19.16
N SER A 820 54.71 -26.72 20.46
CA SER A 820 53.82 -27.39 21.41
C SER A 820 53.98 -26.79 22.82
N ILE A 821 52.88 -26.68 23.54
CA ILE A 821 52.92 -26.45 25.00
C ILE A 821 52.98 -27.81 25.68
N THR A 822 53.92 -27.98 26.57
CA THR A 822 54.05 -29.18 27.39
C THR A 822 53.73 -28.86 28.85
N LEU A 823 52.77 -29.57 29.38
CA LEU A 823 52.43 -29.60 30.80
C LEU A 823 53.14 -30.81 31.42
N LYS A 824 54.07 -30.59 32.34
CA LYS A 824 54.74 -31.65 33.14
C LYS A 824 54.11 -31.56 34.53
N VAL A 825 53.77 -32.72 35.05
CA VAL A 825 53.20 -32.91 36.37
C VAL A 825 54.02 -33.90 37.12
N GLN A 826 54.35 -33.62 38.34
CA GLN A 826 55.10 -34.57 39.17
C GLN A 826 54.43 -34.67 40.53
N ASN A 827 54.09 -35.89 40.90
CA ASN A 827 53.60 -36.29 42.21
C ASN A 827 52.42 -35.43 42.73
N MET A 828 51.59 -34.95 41.81
CA MET A 828 50.41 -34.08 42.12
C MET A 828 49.31 -34.95 42.72
N ASN A 829 48.75 -34.52 43.86
CA ASN A 829 47.59 -35.14 44.48
C ASN A 829 46.36 -35.00 43.60
N LEU A 830 45.79 -36.16 43.22
CA LEU A 830 44.59 -36.17 42.37
C LEU A 830 43.33 -35.58 43.06
N HIS A 831 43.26 -35.69 44.38
CA HIS A 831 42.20 -35.16 45.18
C HIS A 831 42.03 -33.62 44.93
N MET A 832 43.12 -32.88 44.70
CA MET A 832 43.08 -31.47 44.38
C MET A 832 42.30 -31.18 43.09
N PHE A 833 42.24 -32.12 42.15
CA PHE A 833 41.48 -31.95 40.90
C PHE A 833 39.98 -32.21 41.09
N ASN A 834 39.56 -32.98 42.08
CA ASN A 834 38.15 -33.17 42.43
C ASN A 834 37.53 -31.85 42.83
N ASP A 835 38.22 -31.06 43.63
CA ASP A 835 37.77 -29.75 44.10
C ASP A 835 37.77 -28.70 42.98
N LEU A 836 38.68 -28.77 42.02
CA LEU A 836 38.82 -27.80 40.93
C LEU A 836 37.94 -28.11 39.73
N PHE A 837 37.59 -29.36 39.46
CA PHE A 837 36.80 -29.80 38.29
C PHE A 837 35.48 -30.40 38.71
N THR A 838 34.69 -29.63 39.43
CA THR A 838 33.32 -29.94 39.87
C THR A 838 32.43 -30.28 38.66
N GLY A 839 31.73 -31.41 38.72
CA GLY A 839 30.95 -31.98 37.62
C GLY A 839 31.64 -33.08 36.83
N PHE A 840 32.88 -33.42 37.17
CA PHE A 840 33.48 -34.69 36.71
C PHE A 840 32.98 -35.81 37.60
N PRO A 841 32.28 -36.83 37.09
CA PRO A 841 31.58 -37.83 37.93
C PRO A 841 32.54 -38.88 38.54
N LEU A 842 33.83 -38.54 38.74
CA LEU A 842 34.88 -39.42 39.24
C LEU A 842 35.57 -38.77 40.43
N ASP A 843 35.41 -39.32 41.59
CA ASP A 843 36.25 -39.03 42.76
C ASP A 843 37.58 -39.71 42.57
N MET A 844 38.69 -38.93 42.55
CA MET A 844 40.04 -39.37 42.22
C MET A 844 40.94 -39.19 43.41
N GLU A 845 41.56 -40.30 43.86
CA GLU A 845 42.65 -40.27 44.84
C GLU A 845 43.92 -40.81 44.25
N GLY A 846 45.04 -40.44 44.84
CA GLY A 846 46.36 -40.85 44.42
C GLY A 846 47.23 -39.73 43.89
N PHE A 847 48.34 -40.08 43.24
CA PHE A 847 49.32 -39.09 42.76
C PHE A 847 49.50 -39.21 41.24
N LEU A 848 49.53 -38.11 40.56
CA LEU A 848 49.74 -38.02 39.13
C LEU A 848 51.14 -37.51 38.79
N SER A 849 51.83 -38.22 37.89
CA SER A 849 53.10 -37.77 37.31
C SER A 849 53.14 -38.05 35.83
N GLY A 850 53.81 -37.18 35.06
CA GLY A 850 53.99 -37.37 33.62
C GLY A 850 54.02 -36.08 32.86
N HIS A 851 53.71 -36.20 31.63
CA HIS A 851 53.56 -34.98 30.76
C HIS A 851 52.47 -35.14 29.75
N THR A 852 51.86 -34.01 29.43
CA THR A 852 50.88 -33.82 28.35
C THR A 852 51.41 -32.76 27.42
N SER A 853 51.39 -32.97 26.13
CA SER A 853 51.77 -31.99 25.14
C SER A 853 50.58 -31.67 24.25
N MET A 854 50.34 -30.39 24.00
CA MET A 854 49.31 -29.90 23.13
C MET A 854 49.96 -29.12 21.98
N LYS A 855 49.67 -29.50 20.75
CA LYS A 855 50.08 -28.78 19.53
C LYS A 855 48.86 -28.45 18.67
N LYS A 856 48.99 -27.47 17.83
CA LYS A 856 47.96 -27.14 16.87
C LYS A 856 48.27 -27.83 15.54
N GLU A 857 47.34 -28.61 15.01
CA GLU A 857 47.51 -29.31 13.73
C GLU A 857 46.24 -29.09 12.88
N HIS A 858 46.41 -28.42 11.72
CA HIS A 858 45.33 -28.07 10.83
C HIS A 858 44.18 -27.27 11.51
N GLY A 859 44.52 -26.38 12.44
CA GLY A 859 43.56 -25.57 13.18
C GLY A 859 42.90 -26.25 14.38
N ASN A 860 43.15 -27.52 14.62
CA ASN A 860 42.62 -28.27 15.76
C ASN A 860 43.72 -28.59 16.82
N PRO A 861 43.40 -28.58 18.12
CA PRO A 861 44.31 -29.02 19.14
C PRO A 861 44.54 -30.55 19.04
N LEU A 862 45.78 -30.98 19.00
CA LEU A 862 46.17 -32.36 19.16
C LEU A 862 46.85 -32.50 20.49
N ILE A 863 46.32 -33.34 21.37
CA ILE A 863 46.80 -33.57 22.73
C ILE A 863 47.41 -34.96 22.79
N THR A 864 48.66 -35.04 23.20
CA THR A 864 49.35 -36.29 23.46
C THR A 864 49.76 -36.37 24.94
N SER A 865 49.26 -37.34 25.64
CA SER A 865 49.52 -37.54 27.09
C SER A 865 50.24 -38.83 27.39
N ASN A 866 51.20 -38.71 28.26
CA ASN A 866 51.88 -39.84 28.82
C ASN A 866 52.01 -39.63 30.35
N LEU A 867 51.09 -40.20 31.07
CA LEU A 867 50.94 -39.98 32.52
C LEU A 867 50.99 -41.28 33.25
N SER A 868 51.41 -41.22 34.49
CA SER A 868 51.39 -42.33 35.40
C SER A 868 50.78 -41.90 36.72
N THR A 869 50.00 -42.78 37.29
CA THR A 869 49.45 -42.59 38.63
C THR A 869 50.05 -43.59 39.60
N THR A 870 50.17 -43.18 40.84
CA THR A 870 50.51 -44.13 41.99
C THR A 870 49.31 -43.99 42.95
N ASP A 871 48.96 -45.15 43.55
CA ASP A 871 47.88 -45.30 44.52
C ASP A 871 46.56 -44.79 44.03
N LEU A 872 46.30 -44.92 42.69
CA LEU A 872 45.05 -44.46 42.08
C LEU A 872 43.84 -45.18 42.66
N GLN A 873 42.90 -44.41 43.18
CA GLN A 873 41.52 -44.82 43.44
C GLN A 873 40.56 -43.96 42.58
N LEU A 874 39.54 -44.60 42.06
CA LEU A 874 38.44 -43.92 41.34
C LEU A 874 37.12 -44.39 41.94
N ASN A 875 36.36 -43.48 42.52
CA ASN A 875 35.07 -43.81 43.20
C ASN A 875 35.24 -44.96 44.19
N GLU A 876 36.24 -44.86 45.11
CA GLU A 876 36.58 -45.86 46.14
C GLU A 876 37.21 -47.18 45.61
N GLN A 877 37.30 -47.33 44.27
CA GLN A 877 37.88 -48.52 43.66
C GLN A 877 39.41 -48.32 43.45
N TYR A 878 40.27 -49.18 44.10
CA TYR A 878 41.70 -49.09 44.01
C TYR A 878 42.29 -49.74 42.74
N PHE A 879 43.01 -48.93 41.95
CA PHE A 879 43.69 -49.33 40.71
C PHE A 879 45.23 -49.42 40.85
N GLY A 880 45.76 -48.83 41.90
CA GLY A 880 47.20 -48.80 42.16
C GLY A 880 48.00 -47.97 41.16
N THR A 881 49.15 -48.52 40.66
CA THR A 881 49.99 -47.82 39.68
C THR A 881 49.40 -48.00 38.25
N THR A 882 49.00 -46.93 37.61
CA THR A 882 48.37 -46.98 36.31
C THR A 882 49.12 -46.08 35.32
N LEU A 883 49.29 -46.54 34.08
CA LEU A 883 49.85 -45.75 32.97
C LEU A 883 48.74 -45.34 32.04
N ILE A 884 48.64 -44.03 31.81
CA ILE A 884 47.67 -43.41 30.93
C ILE A 884 48.39 -42.86 29.73
N ARG A 885 48.03 -43.36 28.54
CA ARG A 885 48.47 -42.81 27.26
C ARG A 885 47.27 -42.47 26.46
N ALA A 886 47.24 -41.25 26.02
CA ALA A 886 46.12 -40.73 25.19
C ALA A 886 46.71 -39.87 24.06
N ASP A 887 46.19 -40.07 22.85
CA ASP A 887 46.39 -39.19 21.69
C ASP A 887 45.00 -38.77 21.23
N TRP A 888 44.68 -37.48 21.32
CA TRP A 888 43.33 -36.94 21.02
C TRP A 888 43.41 -35.66 20.22
#